data_6917c80675ce609062f819a9dc65a475
#
_entry.id   6917c80675ce609062f819a9dc65a475
#
_cell.length_a   1.000
_cell.length_b   1.000
_cell.length_c   1.000
_cell.angle_alpha   90.00
_cell.angle_beta   90.00
_cell.angle_gamma   90.00
#
_symmetry.space_group_name_H-M   'P 1'
#
loop_
_entity.id
_entity.type
_entity.pdbx_description
1 polymer ?
#
loop_
_entity_poly.entity_id
_entity_poly.type
_entity_poly.pdbx_seq_one_letter_code
_entity_poly.pdbx_strand_id
1 'polypeptide(L)'
;MVNQRADVGWQSSKSDSSGVSNSGESSKESSRCSTPVQDADRTDRLRDKMKRRIESGDHWFSLEFFPPRTASGAVNLISRFDRMGSGGPLFIDVTWHPAGDPGSDKETSSMMIASTAVNYCGLESVLHLTCCNQTKEKITAHLNKAKRLGLKNIMALRGDPIGEDWVEEDGGFNYATDLVKHIRCECDDYFDICVAGYPTGHPEAESYDEDLRHLKEKVDAGAHFIVTQLFFRAETFLKFVKDCRAIGITCPILPGIFPIQGYHSLRQLVKLSKLEVPEEIMQVIEPIKDNDAAIRSYGIQQAVEMCKVLLASGEVPGLHFYTLNREVATIEVLRQLGLWAEDPRRPLPWAVSAHPKRKVEDVRPIFWASRPKSYIYRTQDWDDFPNGRWGNSSSPAFGELTDYYLFYLKSKSPKEALLQMWGEELMNEESVYEVFTNYITGQTNPSGHKVMCLPWNDDPLAPETNLLKDELEKVNCRGVLTINSQPNINGKPSSDPIVGWGPAGGYVFQKAYLEFFTSSENVTALLQVLKKYEPRVNYHIVNVQGKNITNAHEMQPNAVTWGIFPGREIIQPTVVDPVSFMYWKDEAFALWIEQWAKLYEDESPSRMIIQYIHDNYFLVNLVDNDFPLDSCLWQVIEDMFTLLDSPPETQEEGSPS
;
A
#
# COMPACT_ATOMS: atom_id res chain seq x y z
N MET A 1 40.32 -42.60 10.59
CA MET A 1 41.72 -42.62 10.11
C MET A 1 42.07 -41.21 9.67
N VAL A 2 42.93 -40.59 10.49
CA VAL A 2 44.05 -39.71 10.16
C VAL A 2 43.71 -38.35 9.55
N ASN A 3 43.68 -37.37 10.38
CA ASN A 3 44.51 -36.16 10.57
C ASN A 3 45.28 -35.63 9.34
N GLN A 4 45.11 -34.36 9.00
CA GLN A 4 46.24 -33.41 9.11
C GLN A 4 45.76 -31.95 9.10
N ARG A 5 46.19 -31.21 10.11
CA ARG A 5 46.20 -29.76 10.26
C ARG A 5 47.30 -29.17 9.37
N ALA A 6 47.08 -27.92 8.92
CA ALA A 6 48.19 -27.02 8.62
C ALA A 6 47.79 -25.58 9.00
N ASP A 7 48.45 -25.10 10.06
CA ASP A 7 48.61 -23.68 10.45
C ASP A 7 49.57 -22.97 9.44
N VAL A 8 49.26 -21.73 9.09
CA VAL A 8 50.23 -20.70 8.67
C VAL A 8 49.62 -19.34 9.05
N GLY A 9 50.01 -18.63 10.04
CA GLY A 9 51.18 -17.93 10.35
C GLY A 9 51.03 -16.46 9.88
N TRP A 10 50.67 -15.55 10.82
CA TRP A 10 50.75 -14.07 10.66
C TRP A 10 52.20 -13.64 10.55
N GLN A 11 52.55 -12.75 9.58
CA GLN A 11 53.69 -11.85 9.68
C GLN A 11 53.32 -10.43 9.27
N SER A 12 53.50 -9.53 10.20
CA SER A 12 53.55 -8.08 10.06
C SER A 12 54.91 -7.64 9.46
N SER A 13 54.90 -6.67 8.56
CA SER A 13 56.08 -5.83 8.33
C SER A 13 55.65 -4.40 8.07
N LYS A 14 56.14 -3.52 8.95
CA LYS A 14 56.27 -2.08 8.75
C LYS A 14 57.50 -1.80 7.89
N SER A 15 57.46 -0.79 7.05
CA SER A 15 58.57 0.19 6.83
C SER A 15 58.16 1.36 5.93
N ASP A 16 58.33 2.44 6.43
CA ASP A 16 58.68 3.84 6.20
C ASP A 16 58.95 4.33 4.76
N SER A 17 58.34 5.50 4.56
CA SER A 17 58.82 6.79 4.01
C SER A 17 59.62 6.86 2.72
N SER A 18 59.14 7.65 1.79
CA SER A 18 59.71 8.93 1.34
C SER A 18 59.18 9.31 -0.06
N GLY A 19 58.83 10.57 -0.18
CA GLY A 19 58.14 11.22 -1.25
C GLY A 19 58.90 11.36 -2.57
N VAL A 20 58.14 11.74 -3.58
CA VAL A 20 58.39 12.81 -4.54
C VAL A 20 57.14 13.07 -5.37
N SER A 21 56.83 14.34 -5.53
CA SER A 21 55.78 14.95 -6.34
C SER A 21 55.87 14.59 -7.83
N ASN A 22 54.74 14.40 -8.52
CA ASN A 22 54.38 15.24 -9.67
C ASN A 22 52.95 15.03 -10.18
N SER A 23 52.28 16.12 -10.32
CA SER A 23 51.26 16.58 -11.26
C SER A 23 50.55 15.58 -12.15
N GLY A 24 49.22 15.66 -12.13
CA GLY A 24 48.47 15.42 -13.33
C GLY A 24 47.08 14.79 -13.10
N GLU A 25 46.06 15.60 -13.31
CA GLU A 25 44.69 15.23 -13.59
C GLU A 25 43.82 14.65 -12.45
N SER A 26 43.21 15.57 -11.78
CA SER A 26 42.07 15.37 -10.90
C SER A 26 40.86 14.89 -11.72
N SER A 27 40.65 13.60 -11.76
CA SER A 27 39.29 13.08 -11.93
C SER A 27 38.54 13.36 -10.62
N LYS A 28 37.73 14.39 -10.64
CA LYS A 28 36.71 14.60 -9.63
C LYS A 28 35.70 13.44 -9.71
N GLU A 29 35.98 12.36 -9.02
CA GLU A 29 34.93 11.52 -8.49
C GLU A 29 34.16 12.36 -7.47
N SER A 30 33.14 13.06 -7.97
CA SER A 30 32.10 13.58 -7.11
C SER A 30 31.54 12.39 -6.33
N SER A 31 31.80 12.39 -5.02
CA SER A 31 30.99 11.57 -4.12
C SER A 31 29.55 12.05 -4.29
N ARG A 32 28.82 11.44 -5.21
CA ARG A 32 27.37 11.50 -5.25
C ARG A 32 26.92 10.84 -3.96
N CYS A 33 26.59 11.67 -2.99
CA CYS A 33 25.67 11.29 -1.93
C CYS A 33 24.39 10.88 -2.67
N SER A 34 24.29 9.59 -2.99
CA SER A 34 23.10 9.05 -3.63
C SER A 34 22.03 9.05 -2.57
N THR A 35 21.16 10.05 -2.61
CA THR A 35 19.84 9.97 -1.99
C THR A 35 19.28 8.61 -2.38
N PRO A 36 18.73 7.81 -1.45
CA PRO A 36 18.19 6.51 -1.78
C PRO A 36 17.19 6.66 -2.92
N VAL A 37 17.39 5.92 -4.02
CA VAL A 37 16.54 5.97 -5.21
C VAL A 37 15.06 5.76 -4.86
N GLN A 38 14.76 5.08 -3.76
CA GLN A 38 13.41 4.79 -3.29
C GLN A 38 12.68 6.00 -2.66
N ASP A 39 13.36 6.93 -2.00
CA ASP A 39 12.71 8.16 -1.50
C ASP A 39 12.35 9.09 -2.66
N ALA A 40 13.21 9.16 -3.68
CA ALA A 40 12.92 9.88 -4.91
C ALA A 40 11.70 9.26 -5.63
N ASP A 41 11.64 7.92 -5.74
CA ASP A 41 10.53 7.22 -6.40
C ASP A 41 9.18 7.38 -5.69
N ARG A 42 9.17 7.60 -4.39
CA ARG A 42 7.92 7.80 -3.63
C ARG A 42 7.31 9.18 -3.85
N THR A 43 8.13 10.20 -3.96
CA THR A 43 7.69 11.59 -4.16
C THR A 43 7.53 11.95 -5.63
N ASP A 44 8.20 11.22 -6.51
CA ASP A 44 8.20 11.49 -7.94
C ASP A 44 6.87 11.11 -8.60
N ARG A 45 6.50 11.94 -9.56
CA ARG A 45 5.34 11.72 -10.40
C ARG A 45 5.57 10.57 -11.39
N LEU A 46 4.50 9.92 -11.81
CA LEU A 46 4.60 8.83 -12.78
C LEU A 46 5.31 9.28 -14.07
N ARG A 47 5.00 10.48 -14.58
CA ARG A 47 5.68 11.07 -15.74
C ARG A 47 7.18 11.25 -15.53
N ASP A 48 7.62 11.59 -14.31
CA ASP A 48 9.03 11.77 -14.00
C ASP A 48 9.76 10.41 -13.91
N LYS A 49 9.09 9.40 -13.36
CA LYS A 49 9.56 8.00 -13.37
C LYS A 49 9.75 7.49 -14.80
N MET A 50 8.76 7.70 -15.67
CA MET A 50 8.84 7.36 -17.10
C MET A 50 10.01 8.07 -17.79
N LYS A 51 10.15 9.38 -17.55
CA LYS A 51 11.23 10.19 -18.12
C LYS A 51 12.60 9.65 -17.74
N ARG A 52 12.83 9.33 -16.46
CA ARG A 52 14.10 8.74 -16.01
C ARG A 52 14.40 7.39 -16.66
N ARG A 53 13.38 6.52 -16.80
CA ARG A 53 13.54 5.23 -17.47
C ARG A 53 13.89 5.39 -18.95
N ILE A 54 13.27 6.36 -19.63
CA ILE A 54 13.60 6.70 -21.03
C ILE A 54 15.04 7.22 -21.13
N GLU A 55 15.45 8.12 -20.24
CA GLU A 55 16.79 8.69 -20.20
C GLU A 55 17.89 7.66 -19.85
N SER A 56 17.58 6.67 -19.01
CA SER A 56 18.51 5.57 -18.68
C SER A 56 18.51 4.45 -19.74
N GLY A 57 17.53 4.43 -20.63
CA GLY A 57 17.35 3.33 -21.58
C GLY A 57 16.74 2.05 -20.96
N ASP A 58 16.22 2.13 -19.74
CA ASP A 58 15.60 1.01 -19.04
C ASP A 58 14.16 0.84 -19.47
N HIS A 59 13.84 -0.31 -20.03
CA HIS A 59 12.46 -0.68 -20.34
C HIS A 59 11.68 -1.01 -19.07
N TRP A 60 10.38 -0.75 -19.09
CA TRP A 60 9.46 -1.10 -18.01
C TRP A 60 8.21 -1.79 -18.52
N PHE A 61 7.37 -2.23 -17.60
CA PHE A 61 6.03 -2.71 -17.94
C PHE A 61 4.99 -2.17 -16.97
N SER A 62 3.74 -2.21 -17.39
CA SER A 62 2.54 -1.91 -16.60
C SER A 62 1.47 -2.97 -16.83
N LEU A 63 0.51 -3.05 -15.91
CA LEU A 63 -0.48 -4.13 -15.87
C LEU A 63 -1.88 -3.56 -15.67
N GLU A 64 -2.83 -3.96 -16.50
CA GLU A 64 -4.24 -3.57 -16.36
C GLU A 64 -5.04 -4.65 -15.63
N PHE A 65 -5.92 -4.20 -14.71
CA PHE A 65 -6.82 -5.04 -13.94
C PHE A 65 -8.25 -4.52 -13.96
N PHE A 66 -9.20 -5.45 -13.95
CA PHE A 66 -10.62 -5.15 -13.77
C PHE A 66 -10.99 -5.19 -12.30
N PRO A 67 -11.85 -4.25 -11.82
CA PRO A 67 -12.40 -4.33 -10.48
C PRO A 67 -13.24 -5.61 -10.32
N PRO A 68 -13.24 -6.21 -9.12
CA PRO A 68 -13.99 -7.44 -8.86
C PRO A 68 -15.49 -7.12 -8.69
N ARG A 69 -16.33 -8.16 -8.87
CA ARG A 69 -17.79 -8.03 -8.67
C ARG A 69 -18.24 -8.46 -7.28
N THR A 70 -17.40 -9.17 -6.54
CA THR A 70 -17.70 -9.74 -5.23
C THR A 70 -16.57 -9.51 -4.25
N ALA A 71 -16.84 -9.51 -2.97
CA ALA A 71 -15.87 -9.40 -1.91
C ALA A 71 -14.77 -10.46 -2.02
N SER A 72 -15.13 -11.73 -2.25
CA SER A 72 -14.14 -12.80 -2.48
C SER A 72 -13.28 -12.55 -3.74
N GLY A 73 -13.88 -11.96 -4.77
CA GLY A 73 -13.15 -11.53 -5.96
C GLY A 73 -12.13 -10.42 -5.65
N ALA A 74 -12.45 -9.51 -4.73
CA ALA A 74 -11.51 -8.47 -4.30
C ALA A 74 -10.31 -9.08 -3.55
N VAL A 75 -10.54 -10.04 -2.66
CA VAL A 75 -9.45 -10.80 -2.00
C VAL A 75 -8.50 -11.40 -3.03
N ASN A 76 -9.06 -12.12 -4.01
CA ASN A 76 -8.25 -12.76 -5.05
C ASN A 76 -7.48 -11.74 -5.90
N LEU A 77 -8.07 -10.58 -6.18
CA LEU A 77 -7.41 -9.53 -6.94
C LEU A 77 -6.25 -8.90 -6.17
N ILE A 78 -6.45 -8.61 -4.90
CA ILE A 78 -5.41 -8.03 -4.03
C ILE A 78 -4.23 -9.01 -3.86
N SER A 79 -4.53 -10.29 -3.63
CA SER A 79 -3.51 -11.34 -3.63
C SER A 79 -2.73 -11.40 -4.96
N ARG A 80 -3.41 -11.14 -6.06
CA ARG A 80 -2.78 -11.05 -7.39
C ARG A 80 -1.92 -9.81 -7.54
N PHE A 81 -2.33 -8.68 -6.96
CA PHE A 81 -1.49 -7.48 -6.88
C PHE A 81 -0.17 -7.78 -6.18
N ASP A 82 -0.19 -8.53 -5.09
CA ASP A 82 1.04 -8.93 -4.39
C ASP A 82 1.93 -9.79 -5.30
N ARG A 83 1.39 -10.85 -5.91
CA ARG A 83 2.17 -11.72 -6.78
C ARG A 83 2.68 -11.03 -8.04
N MET A 84 1.83 -10.29 -8.74
CA MET A 84 2.22 -9.62 -9.98
C MET A 84 3.00 -8.32 -9.72
N GLY A 85 2.72 -7.65 -8.61
CA GLY A 85 3.47 -6.46 -8.18
C GLY A 85 4.91 -6.76 -7.81
N SER A 86 5.21 -7.99 -7.36
CA SER A 86 6.58 -8.42 -7.06
C SER A 86 7.51 -8.41 -8.30
N GLY A 87 6.95 -8.55 -9.49
CA GLY A 87 7.71 -8.44 -10.73
C GLY A 87 8.23 -7.05 -11.07
N GLY A 88 7.83 -6.02 -10.33
CA GLY A 88 8.32 -4.65 -10.48
C GLY A 88 7.65 -3.84 -11.59
N PRO A 89 6.30 -3.88 -11.78
CA PRO A 89 5.62 -2.99 -12.72
C PRO A 89 5.87 -1.53 -12.36
N LEU A 90 6.03 -0.67 -13.35
CA LEU A 90 6.16 0.77 -13.11
C LEU A 90 4.86 1.36 -12.54
N PHE A 91 3.73 0.85 -13.00
CA PHE A 91 2.39 1.15 -12.50
C PHE A 91 1.41 0.04 -12.85
N ILE A 92 0.25 0.08 -12.23
CA ILE A 92 -0.90 -0.74 -12.60
C ILE A 92 -2.09 0.15 -12.96
N ASP A 93 -2.98 -0.35 -13.81
CA ASP A 93 -4.23 0.31 -14.15
C ASP A 93 -5.41 -0.43 -13.53
N VAL A 94 -6.39 0.33 -13.05
CA VAL A 94 -7.68 -0.21 -12.60
C VAL A 94 -8.78 0.38 -13.46
N THR A 95 -9.48 -0.49 -14.19
CA THR A 95 -10.51 -0.07 -15.14
C THR A 95 -11.75 0.46 -14.43
N TRP A 96 -12.47 1.38 -15.11
CA TRP A 96 -13.72 1.97 -14.61
C TRP A 96 -14.90 1.29 -15.26
N HIS A 97 -15.66 0.52 -14.49
CA HIS A 97 -16.84 -0.18 -15.01
C HIS A 97 -18.13 0.46 -14.47
N PRO A 98 -18.88 1.20 -15.28
CA PRO A 98 -20.04 1.98 -14.82
C PRO A 98 -21.10 1.17 -14.05
N ALA A 99 -21.35 -0.07 -14.47
CA ALA A 99 -22.31 -0.95 -13.79
C ALA A 99 -21.87 -1.42 -12.39
N GLY A 100 -20.60 -1.23 -12.03
CA GLY A 100 -20.01 -1.60 -10.73
C GLY A 100 -20.02 -0.49 -9.70
N ASP A 101 -20.64 0.67 -9.98
CA ASP A 101 -20.60 1.86 -9.13
C ASP A 101 -19.14 2.25 -8.75
N PRO A 102 -18.31 2.51 -9.78
CA PRO A 102 -16.84 2.53 -9.63
C PRO A 102 -16.31 3.64 -8.74
N GLY A 103 -17.09 4.70 -8.52
CA GLY A 103 -16.74 5.82 -7.65
C GLY A 103 -17.24 5.68 -6.21
N SER A 104 -17.94 4.61 -5.85
CA SER A 104 -18.51 4.39 -4.51
C SER A 104 -17.46 4.01 -3.47
N ASP A 105 -17.90 3.87 -2.20
CA ASP A 105 -17.07 3.38 -1.09
C ASP A 105 -17.11 1.85 -0.95
N LYS A 106 -17.74 1.15 -1.90
CA LYS A 106 -17.75 -0.31 -1.91
C LYS A 106 -16.35 -0.86 -2.12
N GLU A 107 -16.00 -1.88 -1.36
CA GLU A 107 -14.70 -2.56 -1.44
C GLU A 107 -14.35 -3.11 -2.83
N THR A 108 -15.36 -3.31 -3.67
CA THR A 108 -15.22 -3.79 -5.06
C THR A 108 -15.17 -2.66 -6.09
N SER A 109 -15.30 -1.40 -5.68
CA SER A 109 -15.28 -0.27 -6.61
C SER A 109 -13.88 -0.04 -7.19
N SER A 110 -13.81 0.47 -8.42
CA SER A 110 -12.53 0.80 -9.06
C SER A 110 -11.69 1.75 -8.22
N MET A 111 -12.33 2.73 -7.59
CA MET A 111 -11.66 3.73 -6.77
C MET A 111 -11.06 3.11 -5.50
N MET A 112 -11.80 2.24 -4.82
CA MET A 112 -11.29 1.57 -3.62
C MET A 112 -10.21 0.54 -3.94
N ILE A 113 -10.33 -0.19 -5.04
CA ILE A 113 -9.29 -1.14 -5.50
C ILE A 113 -8.00 -0.38 -5.86
N ALA A 114 -8.09 0.74 -6.61
CA ALA A 114 -6.91 1.55 -6.94
C ALA A 114 -6.26 2.15 -5.69
N SER A 115 -7.07 2.65 -4.74
CA SER A 115 -6.59 3.14 -3.45
C SER A 115 -5.88 2.05 -2.65
N THR A 116 -6.43 0.84 -2.64
CA THR A 116 -5.81 -0.32 -1.99
C THR A 116 -4.46 -0.67 -2.61
N ALA A 117 -4.38 -0.66 -3.93
CA ALA A 117 -3.13 -0.94 -4.62
C ALA A 117 -2.02 0.07 -4.24
N VAL A 118 -2.35 1.36 -4.14
CA VAL A 118 -1.41 2.41 -3.73
C VAL A 118 -1.04 2.28 -2.26
N ASN A 119 -2.04 2.25 -1.37
CA ASN A 119 -1.82 2.46 0.07
C ASN A 119 -1.36 1.18 0.79
N TYR A 120 -1.75 0.00 0.29
CA TYR A 120 -1.44 -1.28 0.94
C TYR A 120 -0.49 -2.16 0.14
N CYS A 121 -0.63 -2.20 -1.19
CA CYS A 121 0.26 -2.99 -2.02
C CYS A 121 1.52 -2.22 -2.46
N GLY A 122 1.59 -0.91 -2.22
CA GLY A 122 2.71 -0.06 -2.60
C GLY A 122 2.92 -0.01 -4.12
N LEU A 123 1.84 -0.14 -4.91
CA LEU A 123 1.87 -0.11 -6.36
C LEU A 123 1.42 1.26 -6.86
N GLU A 124 2.21 1.89 -7.73
CA GLU A 124 1.75 3.08 -8.45
C GLU A 124 0.51 2.73 -9.27
N SER A 125 -0.59 3.47 -9.10
CA SER A 125 -1.86 3.12 -9.75
C SER A 125 -2.37 4.24 -10.61
N VAL A 126 -2.89 3.88 -11.79
CA VAL A 126 -3.64 4.72 -12.71
C VAL A 126 -5.11 4.31 -12.62
N LEU A 127 -5.96 5.22 -12.18
CA LEU A 127 -7.40 4.99 -12.15
C LEU A 127 -8.00 5.38 -13.50
N HIS A 128 -8.70 4.46 -14.16
CA HIS A 128 -9.53 4.83 -15.30
C HIS A 128 -10.71 5.67 -14.81
N LEU A 129 -11.07 6.70 -15.56
CA LEU A 129 -12.23 7.54 -15.30
C LEU A 129 -12.95 7.81 -16.61
N THR A 130 -14.22 7.41 -16.70
CA THR A 130 -15.05 7.68 -17.88
C THR A 130 -15.98 8.87 -17.62
N CYS A 131 -16.25 9.65 -18.65
CA CYS A 131 -17.12 10.82 -18.55
C CYS A 131 -18.50 10.63 -19.18
N CYS A 132 -18.73 9.56 -19.93
CA CYS A 132 -20.02 9.26 -20.53
C CYS A 132 -21.11 9.11 -19.46
N ASN A 133 -22.26 9.74 -19.67
CA ASN A 133 -23.39 9.75 -18.73
C ASN A 133 -23.05 10.28 -17.32
N GLN A 134 -22.14 11.25 -17.23
CA GLN A 134 -21.76 11.87 -15.95
C GLN A 134 -21.73 13.39 -16.07
N THR A 135 -22.29 14.07 -15.06
CA THR A 135 -22.23 15.53 -14.97
C THR A 135 -20.85 16.00 -14.51
N LYS A 136 -20.53 17.27 -14.76
CA LYS A 136 -19.26 17.88 -14.30
C LYS A 136 -19.11 17.83 -12.80
N GLU A 137 -20.18 18.07 -12.05
CA GLU A 137 -20.19 18.02 -10.58
C GLU A 137 -19.85 16.64 -10.06
N LYS A 138 -20.39 15.59 -10.70
CA LYS A 138 -20.11 14.20 -10.32
C LYS A 138 -18.66 13.82 -10.62
N ILE A 139 -18.13 14.22 -11.77
CA ILE A 139 -16.72 14.03 -12.11
C ILE A 139 -15.82 14.79 -11.11
N THR A 140 -16.14 16.05 -10.80
CA THR A 140 -15.39 16.84 -9.80
C THR A 140 -15.42 16.17 -8.43
N ALA A 141 -16.56 15.60 -8.01
CA ALA A 141 -16.66 14.83 -6.76
C ALA A 141 -15.74 13.59 -6.79
N HIS A 142 -15.69 12.85 -7.91
CA HIS A 142 -14.79 11.70 -8.07
C HIS A 142 -13.31 12.12 -8.03
N LEU A 143 -12.94 13.22 -8.67
CA LEU A 143 -11.57 13.75 -8.65
C LEU A 143 -11.15 14.15 -7.22
N ASN A 144 -12.03 14.82 -6.49
CA ASN A 144 -11.77 15.20 -5.11
C ASN A 144 -11.66 13.98 -4.18
N LYS A 145 -12.47 12.93 -4.42
CA LYS A 145 -12.35 11.67 -3.71
C LYS A 145 -11.02 10.97 -4.04
N ALA A 146 -10.64 10.89 -5.30
CA ALA A 146 -9.37 10.32 -5.73
C ALA A 146 -8.16 11.02 -5.05
N LYS A 147 -8.20 12.35 -4.96
CA LYS A 147 -7.19 13.14 -4.22
C LYS A 147 -7.10 12.74 -2.75
N ARG A 148 -8.24 12.65 -2.05
CA ARG A 148 -8.28 12.24 -0.63
C ARG A 148 -7.73 10.83 -0.42
N LEU A 149 -7.93 9.93 -1.39
CA LEU A 149 -7.43 8.56 -1.35
C LEU A 149 -5.96 8.42 -1.79
N GLY A 150 -5.27 9.53 -2.11
CA GLY A 150 -3.87 9.51 -2.50
C GLY A 150 -3.59 9.09 -3.95
N LEU A 151 -4.64 8.96 -4.78
CA LEU A 151 -4.48 8.65 -6.21
C LEU A 151 -3.95 9.87 -6.96
N LYS A 152 -2.93 9.67 -7.78
CA LYS A 152 -2.22 10.74 -8.50
C LYS A 152 -2.30 10.62 -10.01
N ASN A 153 -2.79 9.51 -10.54
CA ASN A 153 -2.79 9.23 -11.96
C ASN A 153 -4.18 8.84 -12.45
N ILE A 154 -4.59 9.38 -13.59
CA ILE A 154 -5.90 9.11 -14.19
C ILE A 154 -5.74 8.78 -15.67
N MET A 155 -6.38 7.70 -16.13
CA MET A 155 -6.64 7.48 -17.54
C MET A 155 -8.00 8.09 -17.89
N ALA A 156 -7.98 9.18 -18.66
CA ALA A 156 -9.18 9.90 -19.07
C ALA A 156 -9.79 9.25 -20.31
N LEU A 157 -11.01 8.74 -20.15
CA LEU A 157 -11.74 8.03 -21.20
C LEU A 157 -13.12 8.65 -21.42
N ARG A 158 -13.67 8.52 -22.64
CA ARG A 158 -15.08 8.79 -22.86
C ARG A 158 -15.94 7.75 -22.16
N GLY A 159 -15.62 6.48 -22.33
CA GLY A 159 -16.42 5.33 -21.95
C GLY A 159 -17.46 4.97 -23.00
N ASP A 160 -18.12 3.83 -22.82
CA ASP A 160 -19.17 3.33 -23.69
C ASP A 160 -20.54 3.76 -23.17
N PRO A 161 -21.46 4.18 -24.04
CA PRO A 161 -22.82 4.52 -23.65
C PRO A 161 -23.54 3.32 -23.03
N ILE A 162 -24.32 3.55 -21.98
CA ILE A 162 -25.18 2.53 -21.40
C ILE A 162 -26.55 2.60 -22.08
N GLY A 163 -26.82 1.69 -23.02
CA GLY A 163 -28.06 1.65 -23.80
C GLY A 163 -27.90 2.10 -25.25
N GLU A 164 -28.97 2.00 -26.05
CA GLU A 164 -28.96 2.32 -27.48
C GLU A 164 -29.04 3.84 -27.75
N ASP A 165 -29.51 4.62 -26.79
CA ASP A 165 -29.68 6.08 -26.92
C ASP A 165 -28.73 6.81 -25.97
N TRP A 166 -27.56 7.21 -26.46
CA TRP A 166 -26.73 8.18 -25.76
C TRP A 166 -27.35 9.57 -25.94
N VAL A 167 -27.96 10.09 -24.89
CA VAL A 167 -28.42 11.46 -24.81
C VAL A 167 -27.37 12.27 -24.09
N GLU A 168 -26.86 13.30 -24.74
CA GLU A 168 -26.01 14.30 -24.12
C GLU A 168 -26.75 14.91 -22.92
N GLU A 169 -26.25 14.66 -21.68
CA GLU A 169 -26.76 15.38 -20.52
C GLU A 169 -26.36 16.85 -20.62
N ASP A 170 -27.33 17.74 -20.46
CA ASP A 170 -27.14 19.19 -20.57
C ASP A 170 -26.01 19.62 -19.60
N GLY A 171 -24.86 20.07 -20.16
CA GLY A 171 -23.65 20.41 -19.39
C GLY A 171 -22.66 19.27 -19.12
N GLY A 172 -22.85 18.07 -19.68
CA GLY A 172 -21.94 16.94 -19.59
C GLY A 172 -20.69 17.03 -20.46
N PHE A 173 -20.12 15.86 -20.78
CA PHE A 173 -18.91 15.70 -21.60
C PHE A 173 -19.23 14.90 -22.85
N ASN A 174 -18.69 15.32 -24.00
CA ASN A 174 -18.85 14.60 -25.25
C ASN A 174 -17.68 13.64 -25.53
N TYR A 175 -16.47 14.05 -25.16
CA TYR A 175 -15.24 13.34 -25.49
C TYR A 175 -14.26 13.31 -24.32
N ALA A 176 -13.31 12.39 -24.37
CA ALA A 176 -12.21 12.32 -23.41
C ALA A 176 -11.39 13.63 -23.36
N THR A 177 -11.32 14.38 -24.45
CA THR A 177 -10.67 15.71 -24.51
C THR A 177 -11.32 16.69 -23.53
N ASP A 178 -12.65 16.65 -23.40
CA ASP A 178 -13.38 17.54 -22.48
C ASP A 178 -13.08 17.16 -21.03
N LEU A 179 -12.98 15.84 -20.76
CA LEU A 179 -12.58 15.35 -19.46
C LEU A 179 -11.15 15.77 -19.10
N VAL A 180 -10.19 15.67 -20.02
CA VAL A 180 -8.81 16.14 -19.78
C VAL A 180 -8.79 17.63 -19.44
N LYS A 181 -9.50 18.46 -20.22
CA LYS A 181 -9.61 19.91 -19.96
C LYS A 181 -10.23 20.18 -18.58
N HIS A 182 -11.28 19.44 -18.22
CA HIS A 182 -11.94 19.59 -16.94
C HIS A 182 -11.01 19.22 -15.77
N ILE A 183 -10.28 18.09 -15.88
CA ILE A 183 -9.30 17.70 -14.87
C ILE A 183 -8.23 18.78 -14.68
N ARG A 184 -7.75 19.39 -15.76
CA ARG A 184 -6.78 20.49 -15.69
C ARG A 184 -7.36 21.75 -15.06
N CYS A 185 -8.62 22.07 -15.35
CA CYS A 185 -9.31 23.22 -14.77
C CYS A 185 -9.54 23.07 -13.27
N GLU A 186 -9.99 21.88 -12.82
CA GLU A 186 -10.38 21.63 -11.42
C GLU A 186 -9.21 21.23 -10.53
N CYS A 187 -8.16 20.69 -11.11
CA CYS A 187 -7.08 20.04 -10.36
C CYS A 187 -5.69 20.53 -10.74
N ASP A 188 -5.57 21.52 -11.61
CA ASP A 188 -4.30 22.02 -12.13
C ASP A 188 -3.39 20.88 -12.60
N ASP A 189 -2.19 20.79 -12.04
CA ASP A 189 -1.20 19.76 -12.35
C ASP A 189 -1.17 18.61 -11.32
N TYR A 190 -2.19 18.45 -10.47
CA TYR A 190 -2.20 17.42 -9.45
C TYR A 190 -2.15 16.00 -10.05
N PHE A 191 -2.90 15.71 -11.11
CA PHE A 191 -2.94 14.39 -11.72
C PHE A 191 -1.99 14.28 -12.91
N ASP A 192 -1.29 13.15 -13.02
CA ASP A 192 -0.75 12.70 -14.28
C ASP A 192 -1.86 12.06 -15.10
N ILE A 193 -2.03 12.50 -16.35
CA ILE A 193 -3.14 12.07 -17.19
C ILE A 193 -2.64 11.21 -18.34
N CYS A 194 -3.22 10.02 -18.44
CA CYS A 194 -3.10 9.11 -19.58
C CYS A 194 -4.34 9.20 -20.46
N VAL A 195 -4.18 8.95 -21.74
CA VAL A 195 -5.29 8.83 -22.71
C VAL A 195 -5.10 7.60 -23.60
N ALA A 196 -6.22 7.09 -24.12
CA ALA A 196 -6.20 5.95 -25.03
C ALA A 196 -5.87 6.39 -26.46
N GLY A 197 -5.03 5.58 -27.14
CA GLY A 197 -4.75 5.65 -28.57
C GLY A 197 -5.21 4.37 -29.29
N TYR A 198 -5.51 4.45 -30.57
CA TYR A 198 -6.04 3.33 -31.36
C TYR A 198 -5.16 3.09 -32.60
N PRO A 199 -4.25 2.10 -32.57
CA PRO A 199 -3.32 1.84 -33.68
C PRO A 199 -3.99 1.51 -35.02
N THR A 200 -5.22 1.01 -34.99
CA THR A 200 -6.04 0.72 -36.17
C THR A 200 -7.15 1.74 -36.44
N GLY A 201 -7.19 2.83 -35.63
CA GLY A 201 -8.29 3.80 -35.60
C GLY A 201 -9.43 3.36 -34.67
N HIS A 202 -10.11 4.35 -34.08
CA HIS A 202 -11.29 4.09 -33.26
C HIS A 202 -12.45 3.58 -34.11
N PRO A 203 -13.20 2.54 -33.69
CA PRO A 203 -14.29 1.96 -34.51
C PRO A 203 -15.42 2.94 -34.88
N GLU A 204 -15.56 4.03 -34.15
CA GLU A 204 -16.58 5.05 -34.35
C GLU A 204 -16.01 6.33 -35.01
N ALA A 205 -14.70 6.39 -35.29
CA ALA A 205 -14.12 7.51 -36.02
C ALA A 205 -14.46 7.45 -37.52
N GLU A 206 -14.66 8.57 -38.15
CA GLU A 206 -14.92 8.65 -39.59
C GLU A 206 -13.73 8.16 -40.42
N SER A 207 -12.51 8.37 -39.89
CA SER A 207 -11.27 7.92 -40.52
C SER A 207 -10.14 7.77 -39.48
N TYR A 208 -9.10 7.04 -39.87
CA TYR A 208 -7.88 6.92 -39.07
C TYR A 208 -7.19 8.28 -38.84
N ASP A 209 -7.14 9.14 -39.85
CA ASP A 209 -6.50 10.45 -39.74
C ASP A 209 -7.27 11.39 -38.80
N GLU A 210 -8.59 11.24 -38.74
CA GLU A 210 -9.41 12.00 -37.82
C GLU A 210 -9.23 11.53 -36.39
N ASP A 211 -9.14 10.22 -36.14
CA ASP A 211 -8.83 9.68 -34.84
C ASP A 211 -7.46 10.14 -34.32
N LEU A 212 -6.45 10.18 -35.20
CA LEU A 212 -5.14 10.76 -34.89
C LEU A 212 -5.22 12.23 -34.48
N ARG A 213 -6.04 13.02 -35.18
CA ARG A 213 -6.26 14.43 -34.83
C ARG A 213 -6.89 14.57 -33.45
N HIS A 214 -7.92 13.78 -33.15
CA HIS A 214 -8.54 13.75 -31.84
C HIS A 214 -7.55 13.29 -30.74
N LEU A 215 -6.66 12.37 -31.05
CA LEU A 215 -5.59 11.99 -30.12
C LEU A 215 -4.64 13.17 -29.84
N LYS A 216 -4.26 13.91 -30.89
CA LYS A 216 -3.45 15.13 -30.73
C LYS A 216 -4.15 16.17 -29.86
N GLU A 217 -5.45 16.37 -30.04
CA GLU A 217 -6.24 17.28 -29.18
C GLU A 217 -6.25 16.86 -27.71
N LYS A 218 -6.33 15.55 -27.42
CA LYS A 218 -6.23 15.03 -26.04
C LYS A 218 -4.86 15.32 -25.42
N VAL A 219 -3.78 15.15 -26.19
CA VAL A 219 -2.42 15.45 -25.73
C VAL A 219 -2.24 16.94 -25.51
N ASP A 220 -2.69 17.79 -26.43
CA ASP A 220 -2.60 19.24 -26.32
C ASP A 220 -3.46 19.80 -25.18
N ALA A 221 -4.54 19.11 -24.80
CA ALA A 221 -5.34 19.44 -23.63
C ALA A 221 -4.64 19.14 -22.30
N GLY A 222 -3.50 18.43 -22.31
CA GLY A 222 -2.66 18.21 -21.13
C GLY A 222 -2.47 16.75 -20.72
N ALA A 223 -2.66 15.78 -21.63
CA ALA A 223 -2.28 14.40 -21.34
C ALA A 223 -0.75 14.23 -21.39
N HIS A 224 -0.21 13.38 -20.52
CA HIS A 224 1.23 13.19 -20.36
C HIS A 224 1.77 11.97 -21.10
N PHE A 225 0.95 10.95 -21.29
CA PHE A 225 1.33 9.73 -22.02
C PHE A 225 0.08 9.05 -22.61
N ILE A 226 0.33 8.13 -23.52
CA ILE A 226 -0.68 7.37 -24.24
C ILE A 226 -0.49 5.89 -23.96
N VAL A 227 -1.59 5.17 -23.66
CA VAL A 227 -1.66 3.71 -23.73
C VAL A 227 -2.54 3.32 -24.90
N THR A 228 -2.07 2.41 -25.76
CA THR A 228 -2.85 2.05 -26.94
C THR A 228 -3.79 0.88 -26.68
N GLN A 229 -4.86 0.81 -27.46
CA GLN A 229 -5.65 -0.41 -27.61
C GLN A 229 -4.74 -1.55 -28.06
N LEU A 230 -5.10 -2.77 -27.69
CA LEU A 230 -4.35 -3.97 -28.10
C LEU A 230 -4.34 -4.12 -29.63
N PHE A 231 -3.33 -4.80 -30.09
CA PHE A 231 -3.12 -5.15 -31.50
C PHE A 231 -2.39 -6.50 -31.58
N PHE A 232 -2.30 -7.10 -32.77
CA PHE A 232 -1.70 -8.43 -32.94
C PHE A 232 -0.41 -8.45 -33.78
N ARG A 233 -0.01 -7.31 -34.34
CA ARG A 233 1.19 -7.15 -35.20
C ARG A 233 1.99 -5.93 -34.78
N ALA A 234 3.30 -6.08 -34.58
CA ALA A 234 4.19 -5.00 -34.19
C ALA A 234 4.18 -3.84 -35.19
N GLU A 235 4.10 -4.13 -36.48
CA GLU A 235 4.11 -3.15 -37.57
C GLU A 235 2.95 -2.17 -37.46
N THR A 236 1.78 -2.64 -37.00
CA THR A 236 0.59 -1.79 -36.79
C THR A 236 0.87 -0.69 -35.77
N PHE A 237 1.50 -1.06 -34.65
CA PHE A 237 1.86 -0.11 -33.62
C PHE A 237 2.99 0.84 -34.06
N LEU A 238 4.03 0.31 -34.71
CA LEU A 238 5.19 1.11 -35.15
C LEU A 238 4.75 2.16 -36.20
N LYS A 239 3.84 1.78 -37.12
CA LYS A 239 3.22 2.73 -38.03
C LYS A 239 2.47 3.82 -37.28
N PHE A 240 1.63 3.45 -36.31
CA PHE A 240 0.86 4.39 -35.50
C PHE A 240 1.78 5.37 -34.76
N VAL A 241 2.87 4.92 -34.14
CA VAL A 241 3.84 5.80 -33.47
C VAL A 241 4.44 6.79 -34.46
N LYS A 242 4.86 6.32 -35.64
CA LYS A 242 5.39 7.19 -36.69
C LYS A 242 4.39 8.26 -37.12
N ASP A 243 3.13 7.88 -37.30
CA ASP A 243 2.07 8.81 -37.69
C ASP A 243 1.78 9.82 -36.54
N CYS A 244 1.76 9.38 -35.29
CA CYS A 244 1.68 10.26 -34.13
C CYS A 244 2.82 11.27 -34.07
N ARG A 245 4.05 10.84 -34.31
CA ARG A 245 5.22 11.73 -34.32
C ARG A 245 5.14 12.76 -35.47
N ALA A 246 4.62 12.34 -36.63
CA ALA A 246 4.45 13.22 -37.78
C ALA A 246 3.48 14.39 -37.51
N ILE A 247 2.46 14.20 -36.68
CA ILE A 247 1.52 15.24 -36.25
C ILE A 247 1.93 15.99 -34.99
N GLY A 248 3.15 15.73 -34.47
CA GLY A 248 3.74 16.46 -33.34
C GLY A 248 3.32 15.94 -31.96
N ILE A 249 2.94 14.69 -31.82
CA ILE A 249 2.79 14.02 -30.51
C ILE A 249 4.17 13.57 -30.05
N THR A 250 4.66 14.09 -28.93
CA THR A 250 6.02 13.81 -28.39
C THR A 250 6.02 13.01 -27.11
N CYS A 251 4.88 12.90 -26.42
CA CYS A 251 4.77 12.16 -25.17
C CYS A 251 5.01 10.64 -25.36
N PRO A 252 5.32 9.89 -24.29
CA PRO A 252 5.46 8.43 -24.34
C PRO A 252 4.18 7.76 -24.86
N ILE A 253 4.36 6.74 -25.72
CA ILE A 253 3.27 5.91 -26.26
C ILE A 253 3.58 4.46 -25.87
N LEU A 254 2.71 3.85 -25.07
CA LEU A 254 2.87 2.48 -24.58
C LEU A 254 2.00 1.53 -25.40
N PRO A 255 2.58 0.46 -25.97
CA PRO A 255 1.82 -0.55 -26.69
C PRO A 255 0.99 -1.40 -25.73
N GLY A 256 -0.29 -1.57 -26.06
CA GLY A 256 -1.20 -2.47 -25.36
C GLY A 256 -1.00 -3.91 -25.82
N ILE A 257 -0.50 -4.76 -24.94
CA ILE A 257 -0.16 -6.16 -25.21
C ILE A 257 -1.21 -7.07 -24.56
N PHE A 258 -1.76 -7.97 -25.33
CA PHE A 258 -2.68 -8.99 -24.87
C PHE A 258 -2.16 -10.39 -25.17
N PRO A 259 -1.58 -11.11 -24.18
CA PRO A 259 -1.24 -12.51 -24.35
C PRO A 259 -2.49 -13.37 -24.50
N ILE A 260 -2.62 -14.08 -25.61
CA ILE A 260 -3.79 -14.94 -25.87
C ILE A 260 -3.75 -16.14 -24.92
N GLN A 261 -4.83 -16.37 -24.15
CA GLN A 261 -4.86 -17.37 -23.08
C GLN A 261 -5.94 -18.44 -23.26
N GLY A 262 -6.86 -18.27 -24.20
CA GLY A 262 -7.94 -19.20 -24.47
C GLY A 262 -8.84 -18.70 -25.60
N TYR A 263 -9.48 -19.62 -26.30
CA TYR A 263 -10.32 -19.33 -27.46
C TYR A 263 -11.50 -18.42 -27.13
N HIS A 264 -12.27 -18.77 -26.10
CA HIS A 264 -13.48 -18.01 -25.74
C HIS A 264 -13.14 -16.60 -25.26
N SER A 265 -12.07 -16.41 -24.47
CA SER A 265 -11.64 -15.10 -24.02
C SER A 265 -11.18 -14.21 -25.17
N LEU A 266 -10.48 -14.77 -26.17
CA LEU A 266 -10.09 -14.06 -27.38
C LEU A 266 -11.34 -13.62 -28.17
N ARG A 267 -12.28 -14.51 -28.43
CA ARG A 267 -13.52 -14.21 -29.17
C ARG A 267 -14.37 -13.15 -28.46
N GLN A 268 -14.46 -13.20 -27.13
CA GLN A 268 -15.18 -12.20 -26.36
C GLN A 268 -14.49 -10.84 -26.44
N LEU A 269 -13.16 -10.81 -26.31
CA LEU A 269 -12.38 -9.57 -26.39
C LEU A 269 -12.53 -8.92 -27.77
N VAL A 270 -12.41 -9.71 -28.83
CA VAL A 270 -12.59 -9.25 -30.22
C VAL A 270 -14.00 -8.67 -30.44
N LYS A 271 -15.01 -9.31 -29.89
CA LYS A 271 -16.40 -8.80 -29.97
C LYS A 271 -16.55 -7.44 -29.28
N LEU A 272 -15.89 -7.26 -28.11
CA LEU A 272 -15.95 -6.01 -27.35
C LEU A 272 -15.11 -4.90 -27.99
N SER A 273 -13.90 -5.22 -28.44
CA SER A 273 -12.96 -4.25 -29.03
C SER A 273 -13.22 -3.93 -30.50
N LYS A 274 -14.07 -4.71 -31.16
CA LYS A 274 -14.31 -4.68 -32.62
C LYS A 274 -13.03 -4.83 -33.47
N LEU A 275 -11.98 -5.44 -32.90
CA LEU A 275 -10.72 -5.70 -33.57
C LEU A 275 -10.81 -6.98 -34.40
N GLU A 276 -10.07 -7.02 -35.50
CA GLU A 276 -9.89 -8.24 -36.31
C GLU A 276 -8.64 -8.99 -35.86
N VAL A 277 -8.81 -10.30 -35.63
CA VAL A 277 -7.66 -11.19 -35.37
C VAL A 277 -7.08 -11.57 -36.72
N PRO A 278 -5.76 -11.44 -36.92
CA PRO A 278 -5.10 -11.91 -38.14
C PRO A 278 -5.41 -13.38 -38.44
N GLU A 279 -5.63 -13.68 -39.72
CA GLU A 279 -6.02 -15.02 -40.16
C GLU A 279 -4.98 -16.09 -39.78
N GLU A 280 -3.70 -15.74 -39.82
CA GLU A 280 -2.59 -16.63 -39.45
C GLU A 280 -2.68 -17.03 -37.95
N ILE A 281 -3.17 -16.17 -37.07
CA ILE A 281 -3.40 -16.51 -35.65
C ILE A 281 -4.59 -17.46 -35.53
N MET A 282 -5.66 -17.19 -36.25
CA MET A 282 -6.87 -18.03 -36.23
C MET A 282 -6.61 -19.43 -36.81
N GLN A 283 -5.79 -19.54 -37.86
CA GLN A 283 -5.39 -20.84 -38.43
C GLN A 283 -4.66 -21.74 -37.41
N VAL A 284 -3.92 -21.13 -36.47
CA VAL A 284 -3.25 -21.90 -35.39
C VAL A 284 -4.22 -22.20 -34.25
N ILE A 285 -5.05 -21.26 -33.85
CA ILE A 285 -5.88 -21.39 -32.65
C ILE A 285 -7.14 -22.22 -32.89
N GLU A 286 -7.80 -22.09 -34.04
CA GLU A 286 -9.05 -22.81 -34.35
C GLU A 286 -8.94 -24.35 -34.23
N PRO A 287 -7.88 -24.99 -34.74
CA PRO A 287 -7.71 -26.44 -34.59
C PRO A 287 -7.50 -26.91 -33.13
N ILE A 288 -7.04 -26.03 -32.25
CA ILE A 288 -6.73 -26.33 -30.83
C ILE A 288 -7.69 -25.65 -29.86
N LYS A 289 -8.85 -25.15 -30.31
CA LYS A 289 -9.78 -24.32 -29.54
C LYS A 289 -10.24 -24.92 -28.22
N ASP A 290 -10.24 -26.22 -28.09
CA ASP A 290 -10.65 -26.96 -26.89
C ASP A 290 -9.45 -27.27 -25.94
N ASN A 291 -8.26 -26.79 -26.27
CA ASN A 291 -7.03 -26.98 -25.50
C ASN A 291 -6.44 -25.63 -25.05
N ASP A 292 -6.98 -25.08 -23.96
CA ASP A 292 -6.51 -23.79 -23.40
C ASP A 292 -5.01 -23.77 -23.07
N ALA A 293 -4.41 -24.89 -22.70
CA ALA A 293 -2.97 -24.96 -22.41
C ALA A 293 -2.13 -24.76 -23.69
N ALA A 294 -2.50 -25.39 -24.80
CA ALA A 294 -1.85 -25.20 -26.09
C ALA A 294 -2.03 -23.76 -26.61
N ILE A 295 -3.24 -23.21 -26.50
CA ILE A 295 -3.52 -21.82 -26.88
C ILE A 295 -2.68 -20.85 -26.06
N ARG A 296 -2.57 -21.07 -24.75
CA ARG A 296 -1.77 -20.22 -23.87
C ARG A 296 -0.27 -20.28 -24.24
N SER A 297 0.26 -21.46 -24.50
CA SER A 297 1.66 -21.61 -24.95
C SER A 297 1.92 -20.85 -26.24
N TYR A 298 1.03 -20.97 -27.23
CA TYR A 298 1.11 -20.21 -28.47
C TYR A 298 1.02 -18.70 -28.23
N GLY A 299 0.06 -18.27 -27.41
CA GLY A 299 -0.16 -16.84 -27.11
C GLY A 299 1.01 -16.21 -26.36
N ILE A 300 1.68 -16.95 -25.47
CA ILE A 300 2.91 -16.50 -24.81
C ILE A 300 4.01 -16.29 -25.86
N GLN A 301 4.24 -17.25 -26.72
CA GLN A 301 5.29 -17.15 -27.73
C GLN A 301 5.03 -16.01 -28.72
N GLN A 302 3.82 -15.89 -29.23
CA GLN A 302 3.40 -14.79 -30.11
C GLN A 302 3.61 -13.42 -29.45
N ALA A 303 3.21 -13.27 -28.19
CA ALA A 303 3.39 -12.02 -27.46
C ALA A 303 4.89 -11.70 -27.23
N VAL A 304 5.72 -12.70 -26.89
CA VAL A 304 7.16 -12.52 -26.71
C VAL A 304 7.83 -12.09 -28.00
N GLU A 305 7.52 -12.73 -29.12
CA GLU A 305 8.09 -12.36 -30.42
C GLU A 305 7.70 -10.94 -30.82
N MET A 306 6.42 -10.58 -30.68
CA MET A 306 5.93 -9.23 -30.95
C MET A 306 6.60 -8.19 -30.05
N CYS A 307 6.71 -8.45 -28.75
CA CYS A 307 7.36 -7.54 -27.80
C CYS A 307 8.84 -7.34 -28.09
N LYS A 308 9.57 -8.40 -28.50
CA LYS A 308 10.98 -8.28 -28.90
C LYS A 308 11.15 -7.34 -30.10
N VAL A 309 10.28 -7.44 -31.10
CA VAL A 309 10.30 -6.51 -32.24
C VAL A 309 10.01 -5.07 -31.81
N LEU A 310 9.02 -4.88 -30.94
CA LEU A 310 8.66 -3.57 -30.41
C LEU A 310 9.82 -2.92 -29.61
N LEU A 311 10.40 -3.66 -28.66
CA LEU A 311 11.51 -3.17 -27.84
C LEU A 311 12.77 -2.89 -28.67
N ALA A 312 13.06 -3.72 -29.67
CA ALA A 312 14.21 -3.53 -30.55
C ALA A 312 14.07 -2.33 -31.49
N SER A 313 12.87 -1.79 -31.68
CA SER A 313 12.62 -0.62 -32.55
C SER A 313 13.21 0.68 -32.02
N GLY A 314 13.48 0.79 -30.71
CA GLY A 314 13.88 2.01 -30.03
C GLY A 314 12.76 3.04 -29.83
N GLU A 315 11.55 2.79 -30.34
CA GLU A 315 10.39 3.69 -30.23
C GLU A 315 9.51 3.39 -29.01
N VAL A 316 9.73 2.24 -28.35
CA VAL A 316 8.89 1.71 -27.27
C VAL A 316 9.63 1.79 -25.94
N PRO A 317 9.23 2.73 -25.06
CA PRO A 317 9.90 2.89 -23.78
C PRO A 317 9.51 1.82 -22.76
N GLY A 318 8.31 1.25 -22.88
CA GLY A 318 7.77 0.23 -21.98
C GLY A 318 6.55 -0.46 -22.60
N LEU A 319 6.08 -1.52 -21.95
CA LEU A 319 4.96 -2.36 -22.40
C LEU A 319 3.79 -2.28 -21.43
N HIS A 320 2.58 -2.22 -21.93
CA HIS A 320 1.36 -2.27 -21.14
C HIS A 320 0.60 -3.57 -21.39
N PHE A 321 0.30 -4.35 -20.33
CA PHE A 321 -0.32 -5.66 -20.47
C PHE A 321 -1.78 -5.67 -20.02
N TYR A 322 -2.67 -6.07 -20.92
CA TYR A 322 -4.06 -6.41 -20.66
C TYR A 322 -4.16 -7.79 -20.02
N THR A 323 -4.20 -7.84 -18.68
CA THR A 323 -4.10 -9.11 -17.95
C THR A 323 -5.40 -9.90 -17.91
N LEU A 324 -6.56 -9.25 -18.07
CA LEU A 324 -7.90 -9.81 -17.77
C LEU A 324 -7.95 -10.47 -16.39
N ASN A 325 -7.24 -9.92 -15.41
CA ASN A 325 -7.03 -10.46 -14.08
C ASN A 325 -6.39 -11.88 -14.06
N ARG A 326 -5.60 -12.23 -15.08
CA ARG A 326 -4.87 -13.52 -15.18
C ARG A 326 -3.37 -13.25 -15.13
N GLU A 327 -2.63 -14.08 -14.38
CA GLU A 327 -1.22 -13.84 -14.10
C GLU A 327 -0.27 -14.71 -14.95
N VAL A 328 -0.62 -15.97 -15.17
CA VAL A 328 0.32 -16.99 -15.68
C VAL A 328 0.98 -16.60 -17.00
N ALA A 329 0.19 -16.25 -18.02
CA ALA A 329 0.74 -15.92 -19.33
C ALA A 329 1.54 -14.60 -19.30
N THR A 330 1.05 -13.59 -18.61
CA THR A 330 1.72 -12.29 -18.50
C THR A 330 3.06 -12.40 -17.79
N ILE A 331 3.13 -13.12 -16.67
CA ILE A 331 4.39 -13.35 -15.94
C ILE A 331 5.38 -14.09 -16.82
N GLU A 332 4.94 -15.13 -17.53
CA GLU A 332 5.82 -15.91 -18.38
C GLU A 332 6.38 -15.08 -19.55
N VAL A 333 5.55 -14.25 -20.19
CA VAL A 333 6.01 -13.32 -21.23
C VAL A 333 7.08 -12.37 -20.67
N LEU A 334 6.83 -11.79 -19.50
CA LEU A 334 7.76 -10.83 -18.86
C LEU A 334 9.09 -11.49 -18.46
N ARG A 335 9.06 -12.75 -17.98
CA ARG A 335 10.28 -13.53 -17.70
C ARG A 335 11.09 -13.78 -18.95
N GLN A 336 10.45 -14.21 -20.03
CA GLN A 336 11.15 -14.47 -21.30
C GLN A 336 11.70 -13.20 -21.96
N LEU A 337 11.13 -12.03 -21.63
CA LEU A 337 11.66 -10.73 -22.05
C LEU A 337 12.75 -10.19 -21.12
N GLY A 338 13.00 -10.83 -19.97
CA GLY A 338 13.95 -10.33 -18.97
C GLY A 338 13.47 -9.06 -18.24
N LEU A 339 12.16 -8.78 -18.29
CA LEU A 339 11.55 -7.60 -17.63
C LEU A 339 10.99 -7.93 -16.24
N TRP A 340 10.79 -9.21 -15.93
CA TRP A 340 10.32 -9.64 -14.63
C TRP A 340 11.47 -9.59 -13.62
N ALA A 341 11.30 -8.83 -12.54
CA ALA A 341 12.27 -8.85 -11.46
C ALA A 341 12.23 -10.20 -10.72
N GLU A 342 13.36 -10.90 -10.71
CA GLU A 342 13.52 -12.13 -9.92
C GLU A 342 13.56 -11.84 -8.42
N ASP A 343 13.95 -10.61 -8.06
CA ASP A 343 14.04 -10.13 -6.69
C ASP A 343 12.84 -9.18 -6.41
N PRO A 344 11.82 -9.67 -5.72
CA PRO A 344 10.55 -8.96 -5.60
C PRO A 344 10.61 -7.85 -4.55
N ARG A 345 11.33 -6.78 -4.81
CA ARG A 345 11.39 -5.62 -3.92
C ARG A 345 10.48 -4.52 -4.41
N ARG A 346 9.30 -4.42 -3.84
CA ARG A 346 8.41 -3.28 -4.06
C ARG A 346 8.81 -2.12 -3.15
N PRO A 347 8.72 -0.86 -3.63
CA PRO A 347 8.90 0.29 -2.76
C PRO A 347 7.88 0.23 -1.62
N LEU A 348 8.37 0.36 -0.40
CA LEU A 348 7.52 0.47 0.78
C LEU A 348 7.07 1.93 0.96
N PRO A 349 5.93 2.17 1.61
CA PRO A 349 5.45 3.53 1.86
C PRO A 349 6.26 4.30 2.92
N TRP A 350 7.41 3.83 3.33
CA TRP A 350 8.35 4.47 4.26
C TRP A 350 9.79 4.40 3.76
N ALA A 351 10.63 5.25 4.29
CA ALA A 351 12.02 5.34 3.88
C ALA A 351 12.81 4.07 4.20
N VAL A 352 13.67 3.67 3.28
CA VAL A 352 14.59 2.55 3.47
C VAL A 352 15.82 3.00 4.26
N SER A 353 16.49 2.03 4.90
CA SER A 353 17.79 2.29 5.54
C SER A 353 18.80 2.89 4.56
N ALA A 354 19.52 3.91 4.98
CA ALA A 354 20.62 4.51 4.22
C ALA A 354 21.83 3.56 4.09
N HIS A 355 21.92 2.55 4.95
CA HIS A 355 23.04 1.60 4.92
C HIS A 355 22.95 0.67 3.69
N PRO A 356 24.02 0.48 2.90
CA PRO A 356 23.97 -0.26 1.64
C PRO A 356 23.45 -1.70 1.76
N LYS A 357 23.79 -2.40 2.82
CA LYS A 357 23.32 -3.77 3.06
C LYS A 357 21.89 -3.80 3.61
N ARG A 358 21.48 -2.79 4.35
CA ARG A 358 20.12 -2.68 4.91
C ARG A 358 19.10 -2.14 3.90
N LYS A 359 19.52 -1.67 2.74
CA LYS A 359 18.60 -1.32 1.62
C LYS A 359 17.78 -2.50 1.15
N VAL A 360 18.23 -3.71 1.44
CA VAL A 360 17.55 -4.95 1.07
C VAL A 360 16.59 -5.48 2.14
N GLU A 361 16.59 -4.86 3.34
CA GLU A 361 15.70 -5.23 4.42
C GLU A 361 14.35 -4.55 4.22
N ASP A 362 13.30 -5.35 4.12
CA ASP A 362 11.95 -4.86 4.16
C ASP A 362 11.55 -4.60 5.60
N VAL A 363 11.09 -3.37 5.85
CA VAL A 363 10.68 -2.91 7.18
C VAL A 363 9.20 -2.57 7.12
N ARG A 364 8.45 -2.86 8.18
CA ARG A 364 7.02 -2.57 8.24
C ARG A 364 6.66 -1.67 9.43
N PRO A 365 5.56 -0.93 9.36
CA PRO A 365 5.00 -0.24 10.50
C PRO A 365 4.58 -1.19 11.63
N ILE A 366 4.85 -0.83 12.88
CA ILE A 366 4.49 -1.65 14.04
C ILE A 366 2.98 -1.77 14.23
N PHE A 367 2.23 -0.72 13.90
CA PHE A 367 0.77 -0.70 14.01
C PHE A 367 0.07 -1.66 13.03
N TRP A 368 0.80 -2.19 12.06
CA TRP A 368 0.34 -3.29 11.21
C TRP A 368 0.78 -4.68 11.71
N ALA A 369 1.14 -4.79 12.98
CA ALA A 369 1.68 -6.05 13.55
C ALA A 369 0.77 -7.25 13.38
N SER A 370 -0.52 -7.08 13.57
CA SER A 370 -1.50 -8.17 13.45
C SER A 370 -2.07 -8.31 12.05
N ARG A 371 -1.55 -7.54 11.08
CA ARG A 371 -2.23 -7.41 9.83
C ARG A 371 -1.47 -7.87 8.64
N PRO A 372 -1.04 -7.29 7.79
CA PRO A 372 -1.36 -7.61 6.44
C PRO A 372 -0.30 -8.44 5.77
N LYS A 373 -0.80 -9.38 5.10
CA LYS A 373 -0.09 -10.32 4.25
C LYS A 373 0.61 -9.67 3.06
N SER A 374 0.17 -8.49 2.64
CA SER A 374 0.88 -7.73 1.60
C SER A 374 2.31 -7.38 1.99
N TYR A 375 2.57 -7.16 3.27
CA TYR A 375 3.92 -6.93 3.78
C TYR A 375 4.71 -8.20 4.02
N ILE A 376 4.05 -9.29 4.22
CA ILE A 376 4.66 -10.57 4.56
C ILE A 376 5.36 -11.18 3.38
N TYR A 377 4.84 -11.01 2.18
CA TYR A 377 5.55 -11.42 0.98
C TYR A 377 6.96 -10.79 0.92
N ARG A 378 7.13 -9.59 1.42
CA ARG A 378 8.42 -8.87 1.45
C ARG A 378 9.32 -9.26 2.60
N THR A 379 8.74 -9.86 3.62
CA THR A 379 9.45 -10.35 4.80
C THR A 379 9.51 -11.86 4.84
N GLN A 380 9.23 -12.53 3.72
CA GLN A 380 9.25 -13.99 3.64
C GLN A 380 10.63 -14.60 3.97
N ASP A 381 11.72 -13.85 3.70
CA ASP A 381 13.07 -14.25 4.08
C ASP A 381 13.31 -14.20 5.60
N TRP A 382 12.32 -13.77 6.37
CA TRP A 382 12.29 -13.73 7.81
C TRP A 382 11.56 -14.94 8.42
N ASP A 383 11.60 -16.07 7.74
CA ASP A 383 10.95 -17.32 8.17
C ASP A 383 11.42 -17.82 9.54
N ASP A 384 12.59 -17.36 10.00
CA ASP A 384 13.16 -17.69 11.30
C ASP A 384 12.48 -16.98 12.49
N PHE A 385 11.48 -16.14 12.24
CA PHE A 385 10.76 -15.44 13.30
C PHE A 385 9.87 -16.39 14.09
N PRO A 386 9.90 -16.29 15.46
CA PRO A 386 9.03 -17.11 16.26
C PRO A 386 7.54 -16.81 16.03
N ASN A 387 6.71 -17.82 16.20
CA ASN A 387 5.25 -17.76 16.21
C ASN A 387 4.58 -17.44 14.87
N GLY A 388 5.24 -17.63 13.74
CA GLY A 388 4.61 -17.42 12.43
C GLY A 388 4.14 -15.98 12.18
N ARG A 389 4.55 -15.04 13.03
CA ARG A 389 4.19 -13.61 12.91
C ARG A 389 4.59 -13.05 11.54
N TRP A 390 5.61 -13.63 10.95
CA TRP A 390 6.31 -13.19 9.75
C TRP A 390 6.64 -14.31 8.79
N GLY A 391 6.05 -15.45 8.92
CA GLY A 391 6.36 -16.62 8.11
C GLY A 391 6.14 -16.38 6.60
N ASN A 392 6.59 -17.33 5.80
CA ASN A 392 6.42 -17.33 4.36
C ASN A 392 4.93 -17.21 4.00
N SER A 393 4.59 -16.27 3.11
CA SER A 393 3.22 -16.03 2.65
C SER A 393 2.57 -17.22 1.96
N SER A 394 3.36 -18.21 1.54
CA SER A 394 2.88 -19.48 1.01
C SER A 394 2.65 -20.55 2.07
N SER A 395 3.06 -20.30 3.33
CA SER A 395 2.85 -21.24 4.43
C SER A 395 1.37 -21.36 4.80
N PRO A 396 0.84 -22.58 5.01
CA PRO A 396 -0.52 -22.78 5.52
C PRO A 396 -0.76 -22.15 6.92
N ALA A 397 0.31 -21.96 7.70
CA ALA A 397 0.27 -21.30 9.02
C ALA A 397 0.11 -19.77 8.88
N PHE A 398 0.19 -19.28 7.68
CA PHE A 398 0.20 -17.90 7.36
C PHE A 398 -1.21 -17.38 7.19
N GLY A 399 -2.06 -17.37 8.07
CA GLY A 399 -3.41 -16.84 8.02
C GLY A 399 -4.09 -16.77 6.62
N GLU A 400 -5.34 -16.69 6.55
CA GLU A 400 -6.09 -16.61 5.30
C GLU A 400 -6.08 -15.17 4.75
N LEU A 401 -6.34 -15.03 3.45
CA LEU A 401 -6.51 -13.72 2.79
C LEU A 401 -7.65 -12.87 3.37
N THR A 402 -8.54 -13.49 4.14
CA THR A 402 -9.57 -12.83 4.95
C THR A 402 -9.01 -11.87 6.00
N ASP A 403 -7.72 -11.97 6.31
CA ASP A 403 -7.01 -11.06 7.22
C ASP A 403 -6.50 -9.79 6.50
N TYR A 404 -6.77 -9.66 5.20
CA TYR A 404 -6.48 -8.44 4.49
C TYR A 404 -7.44 -7.32 4.91
N TYR A 405 -6.97 -6.06 4.97
CA TYR A 405 -7.73 -4.97 5.61
C TYR A 405 -9.14 -4.75 5.05
N LEU A 406 -9.39 -4.95 3.75
CA LEU A 406 -10.73 -4.87 3.15
C LEU A 406 -11.72 -5.89 3.72
N PHE A 407 -11.18 -7.01 4.20
CA PHE A 407 -11.92 -8.11 4.80
C PHE A 407 -11.81 -8.11 6.31
N TYR A 408 -10.85 -7.40 6.83
CA TYR A 408 -10.60 -7.18 8.22
C TYR A 408 -11.75 -6.44 8.91
N LEU A 409 -12.47 -5.64 8.17
CA LEU A 409 -13.67 -4.98 8.63
C LEU A 409 -14.82 -5.96 8.91
N LYS A 410 -14.63 -7.24 8.60
CA LYS A 410 -15.57 -8.33 8.95
C LYS A 410 -14.96 -9.19 10.04
N SER A 411 -15.59 -9.22 11.20
CA SER A 411 -15.20 -10.12 12.28
C SER A 411 -15.30 -11.58 11.86
N LYS A 412 -14.35 -12.39 12.30
CA LYS A 412 -14.36 -13.85 12.14
C LYS A 412 -15.38 -14.53 13.05
N SER A 413 -15.78 -13.86 14.12
CA SER A 413 -16.71 -14.39 15.12
C SER A 413 -18.16 -14.05 14.75
N PRO A 414 -19.13 -14.95 15.01
CA PRO A 414 -20.53 -14.65 14.86
C PRO A 414 -20.96 -13.46 15.74
N LYS A 415 -21.96 -12.70 15.28
CA LYS A 415 -22.49 -11.53 15.98
C LYS A 415 -22.86 -11.83 17.43
N GLU A 416 -23.53 -12.95 17.66
CA GLU A 416 -23.96 -13.39 18.98
C GLU A 416 -22.79 -13.62 19.93
N ALA A 417 -21.70 -14.23 19.44
CA ALA A 417 -20.49 -14.45 20.24
C ALA A 417 -19.78 -13.13 20.58
N LEU A 418 -19.77 -12.17 19.66
CA LEU A 418 -19.21 -10.85 19.93
C LEU A 418 -20.03 -10.08 20.95
N LEU A 419 -21.36 -10.09 20.85
CA LEU A 419 -22.25 -9.47 21.83
C LEU A 419 -22.08 -10.09 23.22
N GLN A 420 -21.90 -11.41 23.31
CA GLN A 420 -21.60 -12.08 24.57
C GLN A 420 -20.27 -11.64 25.18
N MET A 421 -19.25 -11.39 24.36
CA MET A 421 -17.93 -10.95 24.83
C MET A 421 -17.88 -9.45 25.15
N TRP A 422 -18.49 -8.62 24.28
CA TRP A 422 -18.34 -7.15 24.35
C TRP A 422 -19.54 -6.46 25.00
N GLY A 423 -20.58 -7.24 25.37
CA GLY A 423 -21.80 -6.75 25.99
C GLY A 423 -22.98 -6.61 25.03
N GLU A 424 -24.12 -7.15 25.42
CA GLU A 424 -25.37 -7.00 24.67
C GLU A 424 -25.90 -5.57 24.74
N GLU A 425 -25.63 -4.87 25.85
CA GLU A 425 -25.94 -3.48 26.07
C GLU A 425 -24.75 -2.75 26.68
N LEU A 426 -24.42 -1.58 26.16
CA LEU A 426 -23.43 -0.65 26.70
C LEU A 426 -24.19 0.51 27.34
N MET A 427 -23.84 0.84 28.58
CA MET A 427 -24.54 1.88 29.34
C MET A 427 -23.83 3.24 29.24
N ASN A 428 -22.51 3.23 29.10
CA ASN A 428 -21.64 4.40 29.11
C ASN A 428 -20.25 4.02 28.54
N GLU A 429 -19.32 4.96 28.52
CA GLU A 429 -17.95 4.74 28.05
C GLU A 429 -17.20 3.72 28.94
N GLU A 430 -17.48 3.71 30.26
CA GLU A 430 -16.87 2.78 31.20
C GLU A 430 -17.21 1.33 30.86
N SER A 431 -18.39 1.07 30.29
CA SER A 431 -18.74 -0.28 29.79
C SER A 431 -17.80 -0.74 28.67
N VAL A 432 -17.31 0.20 27.83
CA VAL A 432 -16.29 -0.10 26.83
C VAL A 432 -14.92 -0.32 27.46
N TYR A 433 -14.55 0.49 28.47
CA TYR A 433 -13.29 0.33 29.21
C TYR A 433 -13.21 -1.05 29.88
N GLU A 434 -14.32 -1.55 30.40
CA GLU A 434 -14.43 -2.87 30.99
C GLU A 434 -14.12 -3.98 29.96
N VAL A 435 -14.58 -3.84 28.71
CA VAL A 435 -14.26 -4.83 27.66
C VAL A 435 -12.77 -4.89 27.38
N PHE A 436 -12.08 -3.75 27.28
CA PHE A 436 -10.63 -3.71 27.11
C PHE A 436 -9.90 -4.29 28.34
N THR A 437 -10.35 -3.94 29.52
CA THR A 437 -9.78 -4.45 30.79
C THR A 437 -9.94 -5.96 30.89
N ASN A 438 -11.11 -6.50 30.55
CA ASN A 438 -11.37 -7.94 30.55
C ASN A 438 -10.55 -8.70 29.50
N TYR A 439 -10.34 -8.08 28.31
CA TYR A 439 -9.44 -8.65 27.32
C TYR A 439 -8.02 -8.79 27.85
N ILE A 440 -7.48 -7.76 28.51
CA ILE A 440 -6.11 -7.74 29.06
C ILE A 440 -5.98 -8.68 30.25
N THR A 441 -6.94 -8.65 31.18
CA THR A 441 -6.86 -9.44 32.40
C THR A 441 -7.22 -10.91 32.20
N GLY A 442 -7.96 -11.20 31.11
CA GLY A 442 -8.53 -12.53 30.87
C GLY A 442 -9.65 -12.89 31.85
N GLN A 443 -10.20 -11.90 32.57
CA GLN A 443 -11.37 -12.08 33.44
C GLN A 443 -12.63 -12.26 32.60
N THR A 444 -13.65 -12.80 33.23
CA THR A 444 -14.99 -12.92 32.61
C THR A 444 -15.77 -11.63 32.84
N ASN A 445 -16.53 -11.23 31.86
CA ASN A 445 -17.49 -10.15 32.00
C ASN A 445 -18.65 -10.55 32.95
N PRO A 446 -19.55 -9.62 33.31
CA PRO A 446 -20.68 -9.91 34.19
C PRO A 446 -21.60 -11.06 33.72
N SER A 447 -21.62 -11.33 32.41
CA SER A 447 -22.38 -12.44 31.81
C SER A 447 -21.61 -13.77 31.82
N GLY A 448 -20.41 -13.84 32.40
CA GLY A 448 -19.59 -15.04 32.55
C GLY A 448 -18.78 -15.42 31.31
N HIS A 449 -18.67 -14.54 30.29
CA HIS A 449 -17.92 -14.77 29.07
C HIS A 449 -16.55 -14.08 29.12
N LYS A 450 -15.53 -14.73 28.55
CA LYS A 450 -14.19 -14.14 28.39
C LYS A 450 -14.14 -13.31 27.12
N VAL A 451 -13.46 -12.16 27.19
CA VAL A 451 -13.12 -11.36 26.02
C VAL A 451 -11.85 -11.95 25.39
N MET A 452 -11.99 -12.60 24.24
CA MET A 452 -10.90 -13.29 23.56
C MET A 452 -10.28 -12.49 22.40
N CYS A 453 -10.99 -11.46 21.93
CA CYS A 453 -10.56 -10.60 20.84
C CYS A 453 -11.13 -9.19 21.01
N LEU A 454 -10.51 -8.25 20.33
CA LEU A 454 -10.99 -6.87 20.12
C LEU A 454 -11.07 -6.59 18.63
N PRO A 455 -11.76 -5.52 18.17
CA PRO A 455 -11.77 -5.17 16.75
C PRO A 455 -10.38 -5.04 16.11
N TRP A 456 -9.37 -4.72 16.88
CA TRP A 456 -7.97 -4.56 16.45
C TRP A 456 -7.10 -5.81 16.66
N ASN A 457 -7.55 -6.78 17.45
CA ASN A 457 -6.79 -7.97 17.84
C ASN A 457 -7.68 -9.20 17.82
N ASP A 458 -7.50 -10.07 16.84
CA ASP A 458 -8.28 -11.31 16.68
C ASP A 458 -7.85 -12.44 17.66
N ASP A 459 -6.69 -12.30 18.29
CA ASP A 459 -6.07 -13.30 19.15
C ASP A 459 -6.04 -12.84 20.62
N PRO A 460 -5.94 -13.75 21.57
CA PRO A 460 -5.66 -13.42 22.96
C PRO A 460 -4.35 -12.64 23.11
N LEU A 461 -4.20 -11.95 24.25
CA LEU A 461 -3.04 -11.12 24.56
C LEU A 461 -1.73 -11.87 24.29
N ALA A 462 -0.83 -11.26 23.50
CA ALA A 462 0.46 -11.85 23.17
C ALA A 462 1.33 -12.07 24.42
N PRO A 463 2.18 -13.11 24.46
CA PRO A 463 3.03 -13.39 25.62
C PRO A 463 3.91 -12.21 26.05
N GLU A 464 4.46 -11.48 25.11
CA GLU A 464 5.28 -10.28 25.40
C GLU A 464 4.45 -9.12 25.98
N THR A 465 3.25 -8.92 25.46
CA THR A 465 2.31 -7.92 25.98
C THR A 465 1.80 -8.30 27.37
N ASN A 466 1.66 -9.59 27.65
CA ASN A 466 1.26 -10.09 28.97
C ASN A 466 2.26 -9.73 30.07
N LEU A 467 3.53 -9.41 29.75
CA LEU A 467 4.50 -8.87 30.71
C LEU A 467 4.08 -7.50 31.25
N LEU A 468 3.23 -6.77 30.53
CA LEU A 468 2.75 -5.43 30.87
C LEU A 468 1.33 -5.46 31.46
N LYS A 469 0.79 -6.64 31.76
CA LYS A 469 -0.62 -6.85 32.12
C LYS A 469 -1.10 -5.93 33.24
N ASP A 470 -0.35 -5.83 34.31
CA ASP A 470 -0.74 -5.07 35.51
C ASP A 470 -0.79 -3.56 35.23
N GLU A 471 0.10 -3.05 34.40
CA GLU A 471 0.11 -1.65 33.97
C GLU A 471 -1.00 -1.38 32.96
N LEU A 472 -1.21 -2.28 32.02
CA LEU A 472 -2.28 -2.17 31.01
C LEU A 472 -3.66 -2.19 31.69
N GLU A 473 -3.89 -3.02 32.72
CA GLU A 473 -5.14 -3.04 33.48
C GLU A 473 -5.42 -1.66 34.09
N LYS A 474 -4.44 -1.06 34.78
CA LYS A 474 -4.56 0.25 35.44
C LYS A 474 -4.96 1.37 34.46
N VAL A 475 -4.39 1.36 33.25
CA VAL A 475 -4.62 2.42 32.30
C VAL A 475 -5.92 2.25 31.52
N ASN A 476 -6.28 0.98 31.17
CA ASN A 476 -7.51 0.72 30.41
C ASN A 476 -8.78 1.01 31.20
N CYS A 477 -8.80 0.71 32.51
CA CYS A 477 -9.95 1.05 33.37
C CYS A 477 -10.16 2.57 33.53
N ARG A 478 -9.20 3.40 33.09
CA ARG A 478 -9.27 4.88 33.13
C ARG A 478 -9.36 5.51 31.74
N GLY A 479 -9.76 4.74 30.71
CA GLY A 479 -10.02 5.28 29.37
C GLY A 479 -8.79 5.48 28.48
N VAL A 480 -7.68 4.82 28.78
CA VAL A 480 -6.56 4.63 27.86
C VAL A 480 -6.69 3.23 27.24
N LEU A 481 -7.42 3.16 26.12
CA LEU A 481 -7.88 1.92 25.49
C LEU A 481 -6.80 1.35 24.58
N THR A 482 -5.96 0.47 25.10
CA THR A 482 -4.76 0.00 24.43
C THR A 482 -5.06 -1.07 23.38
N ILE A 483 -4.55 -0.86 22.17
CA ILE A 483 -4.71 -1.79 21.04
C ILE A 483 -3.41 -2.46 20.61
N ASN A 484 -2.25 -1.86 20.94
CA ASN A 484 -0.96 -2.46 20.70
C ASN A 484 0.05 -1.95 21.75
N SER A 485 0.85 -2.87 22.31
CA SER A 485 1.88 -2.53 23.29
C SER A 485 2.99 -3.57 23.30
N GLN A 486 4.21 -3.09 23.52
CA GLN A 486 5.37 -3.96 23.74
C GLN A 486 6.29 -3.38 24.83
N PRO A 487 6.93 -4.21 25.65
CA PRO A 487 7.92 -3.76 26.61
C PRO A 487 9.22 -3.34 25.91
N ASN A 488 10.05 -2.55 26.58
CA ASN A 488 11.43 -2.37 26.15
C ASN A 488 12.26 -3.62 26.42
N ILE A 489 13.13 -3.96 25.48
CA ILE A 489 14.04 -5.11 25.56
C ILE A 489 15.44 -4.66 25.17
N ASN A 490 16.42 -4.99 26.02
CA ASN A 490 17.81 -4.65 25.79
C ASN A 490 18.68 -5.92 25.80
N GLY A 491 18.92 -6.47 24.61
CA GLY A 491 19.87 -7.56 24.41
C GLY A 491 19.42 -8.91 24.99
N LYS A 492 18.13 -9.27 24.84
CA LYS A 492 17.67 -10.63 25.16
C LYS A 492 18.12 -11.61 24.08
N PRO A 493 18.48 -12.87 24.48
CA PRO A 493 18.80 -13.88 23.46
C PRO A 493 17.67 -14.08 22.45
N SER A 494 18.00 -14.32 21.19
CA SER A 494 17.01 -14.68 20.16
C SER A 494 16.23 -15.96 20.49
N SER A 495 16.76 -16.81 21.36
CA SER A 495 16.11 -18.02 21.86
C SER A 495 15.19 -17.80 23.08
N ASP A 496 15.03 -16.56 23.54
CA ASP A 496 14.12 -16.26 24.65
C ASP A 496 12.69 -16.69 24.29
N PRO A 497 12.00 -17.47 25.15
CA PRO A 497 10.70 -18.06 24.81
C PRO A 497 9.56 -17.05 24.72
N ILE A 498 9.73 -15.82 25.24
CA ILE A 498 8.69 -14.79 25.28
C ILE A 498 8.96 -13.68 24.25
N VAL A 499 10.18 -13.13 24.26
CA VAL A 499 10.53 -11.95 23.47
C VAL A 499 11.56 -12.25 22.37
N GLY A 500 12.13 -13.45 22.35
CA GLY A 500 13.13 -13.86 21.36
C GLY A 500 12.51 -14.03 19.96
N TRP A 501 13.31 -13.73 18.94
CA TRP A 501 12.99 -13.95 17.55
C TRP A 501 14.27 -13.98 16.69
N GLY A 502 14.13 -14.43 15.45
CA GLY A 502 15.22 -14.50 14.48
C GLY A 502 16.16 -15.72 14.66
N PRO A 503 17.27 -15.76 13.91
CA PRO A 503 18.23 -16.86 13.93
C PRO A 503 18.84 -17.12 15.30
N ALA A 504 19.24 -18.37 15.55
CA ALA A 504 19.89 -18.77 16.78
C ALA A 504 21.22 -18.04 17.02
N GLY A 505 21.55 -17.79 18.30
CA GLY A 505 22.81 -17.18 18.71
C GLY A 505 22.85 -15.64 18.58
N GLY A 506 21.72 -15.03 18.28
CA GLY A 506 21.57 -13.58 18.22
C GLY A 506 20.96 -12.97 19.47
N TYR A 507 20.84 -11.66 19.44
CA TYR A 507 20.24 -10.85 20.49
C TYR A 507 19.19 -9.91 19.90
N VAL A 508 18.09 -9.72 20.62
CA VAL A 508 16.97 -8.89 20.21
C VAL A 508 16.81 -7.67 21.12
N PHE A 509 16.35 -6.60 20.52
CA PHE A 509 16.16 -5.31 21.16
C PHE A 509 14.83 -4.72 20.72
N GLN A 510 14.18 -4.00 21.61
CA GLN A 510 12.99 -3.23 21.27
C GLN A 510 12.84 -2.01 22.18
N LYS A 511 12.25 -0.95 21.65
CA LYS A 511 11.78 0.20 22.40
C LYS A 511 10.42 -0.12 23.01
N ALA A 512 10.12 0.46 24.17
CA ALA A 512 8.76 0.43 24.67
C ALA A 512 7.85 1.19 23.70
N TYR A 513 6.71 0.58 23.39
CA TYR A 513 5.68 1.12 22.51
C TYR A 513 4.32 0.97 23.14
N LEU A 514 3.50 2.02 23.02
CA LEU A 514 2.13 2.01 23.50
C LEU A 514 1.24 2.70 22.46
N GLU A 515 0.17 2.01 22.03
CA GLU A 515 -0.82 2.51 21.10
C GLU A 515 -2.22 2.32 21.67
N PHE A 516 -3.00 3.38 21.69
CA PHE A 516 -4.29 3.39 22.37
C PHE A 516 -5.23 4.46 21.82
N PHE A 517 -6.53 4.26 22.07
CA PHE A 517 -7.52 5.32 21.94
C PHE A 517 -7.78 6.01 23.29
N THR A 518 -8.01 7.30 23.29
CA THR A 518 -8.34 8.04 24.52
C THR A 518 -9.10 9.33 24.24
N SER A 519 -9.76 9.88 25.25
CA SER A 519 -10.57 11.09 25.15
C SER A 519 -9.76 12.36 24.86
N SER A 520 -10.41 13.41 24.38
CA SER A 520 -9.76 14.70 24.15
C SER A 520 -9.26 15.38 25.43
N GLU A 521 -9.88 15.08 26.57
CA GLU A 521 -9.46 15.56 27.87
C GLU A 521 -8.12 14.93 28.27
N ASN A 522 -8.01 13.60 28.17
CA ASN A 522 -6.77 12.87 28.38
C ASN A 522 -5.67 13.38 27.44
N VAL A 523 -5.96 13.61 26.17
CA VAL A 523 -4.98 14.15 25.21
C VAL A 523 -4.49 15.53 25.61
N THR A 524 -5.37 16.40 26.11
CA THR A 524 -4.99 17.74 26.55
C THR A 524 -4.01 17.69 27.72
N ALA A 525 -4.26 16.84 28.70
CA ALA A 525 -3.34 16.60 29.82
C ALA A 525 -2.04 15.93 29.37
N LEU A 526 -2.14 14.91 28.50
CA LEU A 526 -1.00 14.19 27.96
C LEU A 526 -0.02 15.11 27.23
N LEU A 527 -0.51 16.04 26.41
CA LEU A 527 0.34 17.02 25.70
C LEU A 527 1.09 17.96 26.64
N GLN A 528 0.54 18.27 27.81
CA GLN A 528 1.27 19.05 28.82
C GLN A 528 2.39 18.23 29.45
N VAL A 529 2.11 16.98 29.76
CA VAL A 529 3.07 16.05 30.36
C VAL A 529 4.20 15.73 29.39
N LEU A 530 3.89 15.40 28.14
CA LEU A 530 4.88 15.00 27.12
C LEU A 530 6.01 16.01 26.92
N LYS A 531 5.76 17.30 27.14
CA LYS A 531 6.80 18.35 27.09
C LYS A 531 7.96 18.09 28.07
N LYS A 532 7.71 17.40 29.19
CA LYS A 532 8.74 17.06 30.19
C LYS A 532 9.62 15.90 29.71
N TYR A 533 9.12 15.10 28.78
CA TYR A 533 9.76 13.88 28.31
C TYR A 533 10.40 14.02 26.91
N GLU A 534 10.34 15.20 26.31
CA GLU A 534 11.06 15.48 25.07
C GLU A 534 12.57 15.62 25.33
N PRO A 535 13.44 15.13 24.43
CA PRO A 535 13.15 14.38 23.21
C PRO A 535 13.07 12.84 23.39
N ARG A 536 13.01 12.33 24.61
CA ARG A 536 13.04 10.88 24.91
C ARG A 536 11.82 10.16 24.34
N VAL A 537 10.62 10.75 24.46
CA VAL A 537 9.36 10.15 23.98
C VAL A 537 8.95 10.77 22.66
N ASN A 538 8.87 9.94 21.61
CA ASN A 538 8.19 10.33 20.37
C ASN A 538 6.71 9.98 20.46
N TYR A 539 5.87 10.82 19.85
CA TYR A 539 4.43 10.60 19.84
C TYR A 539 3.77 11.01 18.54
N HIS A 540 2.66 10.34 18.23
CA HIS A 540 1.67 10.74 17.24
C HIS A 540 0.29 10.67 17.87
N ILE A 541 -0.49 11.74 17.75
CA ILE A 541 -1.83 11.89 18.31
C ILE A 541 -2.73 12.36 17.19
N VAL A 542 -3.64 11.48 16.75
CA VAL A 542 -4.48 11.73 15.57
C VAL A 542 -5.95 11.49 15.90
N ASN A 543 -6.85 12.24 15.26
CA ASN A 543 -8.29 11.98 15.34
C ASN A 543 -8.87 11.54 13.99
N VAL A 544 -10.13 11.16 13.98
CA VAL A 544 -10.81 10.68 12.77
C VAL A 544 -10.83 11.73 11.65
N GLN A 545 -10.87 13.03 11.99
CA GLN A 545 -10.85 14.13 11.01
C GLN A 545 -9.44 14.38 10.43
N GLY A 546 -8.41 13.70 10.91
CA GLY A 546 -7.05 13.85 10.41
C GLY A 546 -6.22 14.93 11.09
N LYS A 547 -6.67 15.48 12.24
CA LYS A 547 -5.81 16.33 13.08
C LYS A 547 -4.64 15.47 13.56
N ASN A 548 -3.42 15.90 13.26
CA ASN A 548 -2.20 15.19 13.63
C ASN A 548 -1.31 16.09 14.49
N ILE A 549 -1.00 15.65 15.71
CA ILE A 549 -0.10 16.33 16.65
C ILE A 549 1.06 15.36 16.92
N THR A 550 2.26 15.79 16.59
CA THR A 550 3.46 14.94 16.69
C THR A 550 4.70 15.77 16.95
N ASN A 551 5.71 15.18 17.61
CA ASN A 551 7.05 15.73 17.71
C ASN A 551 8.05 14.98 16.80
N ALA A 552 7.56 14.04 15.98
CA ALA A 552 8.40 13.33 15.03
C ALA A 552 8.55 14.10 13.71
N HIS A 553 9.70 13.98 13.09
CA HIS A 553 9.93 14.54 11.77
C HIS A 553 9.18 13.74 10.70
N GLU A 554 8.50 14.42 9.77
CA GLU A 554 7.58 13.83 8.78
C GLU A 554 8.19 12.71 7.92
N MET A 555 9.48 12.74 7.68
CA MET A 555 10.19 11.82 6.78
C MET A 555 11.12 10.84 7.52
N GLN A 556 11.04 10.74 8.84
CA GLN A 556 11.94 9.87 9.60
C GLN A 556 11.18 8.77 10.34
N PRO A 557 11.18 7.53 9.81
CA PRO A 557 10.63 6.40 10.55
C PRO A 557 11.49 6.10 11.78
N ASN A 558 10.84 5.80 12.89
CA ASN A 558 11.46 5.43 14.15
C ASN A 558 11.50 3.90 14.28
N ALA A 559 12.68 3.28 14.26
CA ALA A 559 12.83 1.86 14.48
C ALA A 559 12.46 1.49 15.93
N VAL A 560 11.59 0.50 16.11
CA VAL A 560 11.10 0.09 17.42
C VAL A 560 11.47 -1.35 17.80
N THR A 561 11.78 -2.21 16.83
CA THR A 561 12.38 -3.52 17.09
C THR A 561 13.56 -3.76 16.16
N TRP A 562 14.60 -4.42 16.65
CA TRP A 562 15.74 -4.86 15.84
C TRP A 562 16.44 -6.05 16.50
N GLY A 563 17.25 -6.76 15.71
CA GLY A 563 18.03 -7.89 16.18
C GLY A 563 19.42 -7.90 15.55
N ILE A 564 20.38 -8.44 16.32
CA ILE A 564 21.77 -8.62 15.89
C ILE A 564 22.04 -10.12 15.88
N PHE A 565 22.38 -10.67 14.73
CA PHE A 565 22.55 -12.10 14.52
C PHE A 565 23.92 -12.43 13.91
N PRO A 566 24.52 -13.60 14.23
CA PRO A 566 25.81 -13.99 13.66
C PRO A 566 25.78 -14.03 12.14
N GLY A 567 26.76 -13.34 11.51
CA GLY A 567 26.91 -13.35 10.07
C GLY A 567 25.86 -12.57 9.28
N ARG A 568 24.98 -11.84 9.96
CA ARG A 568 23.95 -11.00 9.34
C ARG A 568 24.09 -9.54 9.77
N GLU A 569 23.60 -8.64 8.97
CA GLU A 569 23.40 -7.24 9.34
C GLU A 569 22.30 -7.12 10.41
N ILE A 570 22.17 -5.95 11.02
CA ILE A 570 21.09 -5.67 11.96
C ILE A 570 19.76 -5.73 11.21
N ILE A 571 18.86 -6.59 11.67
CA ILE A 571 17.51 -6.74 11.13
C ILE A 571 16.57 -5.83 11.93
N GLN A 572 15.75 -5.04 11.24
CA GLN A 572 14.78 -4.11 11.84
C GLN A 572 13.36 -4.44 11.39
N PRO A 573 12.63 -5.33 12.07
CA PRO A 573 11.33 -5.78 11.61
C PRO A 573 10.22 -4.73 11.74
N THR A 574 10.30 -3.80 12.70
CA THR A 574 9.22 -2.83 12.91
C THR A 574 9.69 -1.40 13.11
N VAL A 575 8.89 -0.48 12.56
CA VAL A 575 9.09 0.97 12.67
C VAL A 575 7.78 1.68 12.98
N VAL A 576 7.87 2.89 13.52
CA VAL A 576 6.79 3.89 13.48
C VAL A 576 7.12 4.87 12.37
N ASP A 577 6.28 4.90 11.33
CA ASP A 577 6.40 5.81 10.20
C ASP A 577 5.24 6.80 10.19
N PRO A 578 5.51 8.12 10.24
CA PRO A 578 4.46 9.14 10.36
C PRO A 578 3.43 9.10 9.25
N VAL A 579 3.86 8.86 8.01
CA VAL A 579 2.97 8.83 6.84
C VAL A 579 2.07 7.61 6.87
N SER A 580 2.65 6.43 7.14
CA SER A 580 1.88 5.19 7.24
C SER A 580 0.91 5.19 8.41
N PHE A 581 1.23 5.90 9.49
CA PHE A 581 0.33 6.06 10.65
C PHE A 581 -0.95 6.80 10.29
N MET A 582 -0.89 7.76 9.37
CA MET A 582 -2.09 8.46 8.89
C MET A 582 -3.02 7.56 8.07
N TYR A 583 -2.47 6.58 7.34
CA TYR A 583 -3.29 5.55 6.67
C TYR A 583 -3.88 4.55 7.68
N TRP A 584 -3.07 4.12 8.64
CA TRP A 584 -3.53 3.28 9.73
C TRP A 584 -4.69 3.89 10.51
N LYS A 585 -4.64 5.20 10.79
CA LYS A 585 -5.71 5.93 11.45
C LYS A 585 -7.08 5.65 10.81
N ASP A 586 -7.19 5.74 9.49
CA ASP A 586 -8.47 5.54 8.79
C ASP A 586 -9.04 4.14 9.05
N GLU A 587 -8.17 3.15 9.04
CA GLU A 587 -8.53 1.77 9.32
C GLU A 587 -8.85 1.55 10.80
N ALA A 588 -8.02 2.06 11.69
CA ALA A 588 -8.19 1.90 13.13
C ALA A 588 -9.51 2.51 13.63
N PHE A 589 -9.89 3.68 13.10
CA PHE A 589 -11.19 4.29 13.41
C PHE A 589 -12.35 3.55 12.74
N ALA A 590 -12.19 3.09 11.50
CA ALA A 590 -13.24 2.34 10.82
C ALA A 590 -13.68 1.09 11.59
N LEU A 591 -12.80 0.44 12.35
CA LEU A 591 -13.12 -0.74 13.12
C LEU A 591 -14.11 -0.50 14.25
N TRP A 592 -14.13 0.69 14.85
CA TRP A 592 -15.18 1.06 15.81
C TRP A 592 -16.57 0.92 15.21
N ILE A 593 -16.74 1.34 13.96
CA ILE A 593 -18.03 1.31 13.28
C ILE A 593 -18.30 -0.05 12.65
N GLU A 594 -17.33 -0.56 11.88
CA GLU A 594 -17.53 -1.73 11.03
C GLU A 594 -17.57 -3.06 11.80
N GLN A 595 -16.87 -3.14 12.93
CA GLN A 595 -16.87 -4.34 13.76
C GLN A 595 -17.67 -4.22 15.04
N TRP A 596 -17.71 -3.05 15.66
CA TRP A 596 -18.36 -2.90 16.96
C TRP A 596 -19.75 -2.24 16.86
N ALA A 597 -19.87 -1.02 16.36
CA ALA A 597 -21.16 -0.31 16.28
C ALA A 597 -22.24 -1.12 15.52
N LYS A 598 -21.85 -1.80 14.43
CA LYS A 598 -22.76 -2.65 13.63
C LYS A 598 -23.34 -3.85 14.35
N LEU A 599 -22.85 -4.20 15.53
CA LEU A 599 -23.45 -5.25 16.36
C LEU A 599 -24.79 -4.82 16.95
N TYR A 600 -25.00 -3.52 17.12
CA TYR A 600 -26.18 -2.96 17.74
C TYR A 600 -27.15 -2.39 16.70
N GLU A 601 -28.42 -2.29 17.08
CA GLU A 601 -29.45 -1.67 16.24
C GLU A 601 -29.18 -0.19 16.02
N ASP A 602 -29.65 0.33 14.90
CA ASP A 602 -29.58 1.77 14.60
C ASP A 602 -30.27 2.57 15.71
N GLU A 603 -29.68 3.70 16.11
CA GLU A 603 -30.16 4.59 17.18
C GLU A 603 -30.19 3.98 18.59
N SER A 604 -29.66 2.77 18.80
CA SER A 604 -29.55 2.20 20.15
C SER A 604 -28.51 2.97 21.00
N PRO A 605 -28.71 3.07 22.34
CA PRO A 605 -27.73 3.70 23.23
C PRO A 605 -26.32 3.12 23.09
N SER A 606 -26.21 1.79 22.99
CA SER A 606 -24.93 1.10 22.80
C SER A 606 -24.20 1.55 21.53
N ARG A 607 -24.92 1.67 20.41
CA ARG A 607 -24.35 2.15 19.16
C ARG A 607 -23.92 3.60 19.24
N MET A 608 -24.72 4.44 19.91
CA MET A 608 -24.39 5.86 20.11
C MET A 608 -23.11 6.05 20.94
N ILE A 609 -22.87 5.21 21.94
CA ILE A 609 -21.63 5.23 22.73
C ILE A 609 -20.40 4.91 21.85
N ILE A 610 -20.47 3.86 21.05
CA ILE A 610 -19.38 3.50 20.14
C ILE A 610 -19.15 4.59 19.09
N GLN A 611 -20.23 5.15 18.53
CA GLN A 611 -20.14 6.29 17.60
C GLN A 611 -19.52 7.52 18.26
N TYR A 612 -19.88 7.81 19.51
CA TYR A 612 -19.29 8.90 20.26
C TYR A 612 -17.77 8.73 20.44
N ILE A 613 -17.33 7.52 20.81
CA ILE A 613 -15.90 7.21 20.93
C ILE A 613 -15.20 7.40 19.58
N HIS A 614 -15.76 6.84 18.49
CA HIS A 614 -15.24 7.02 17.15
C HIS A 614 -15.06 8.49 16.76
N ASP A 615 -16.04 9.34 17.05
CA ASP A 615 -16.07 10.73 16.59
C ASP A 615 -15.21 11.67 17.46
N ASN A 616 -15.01 11.33 18.74
CA ASN A 616 -14.41 12.25 19.72
C ASN A 616 -13.08 11.79 20.32
N TYR A 617 -12.73 10.51 20.18
CA TYR A 617 -11.45 10.02 20.70
C TYR A 617 -10.30 10.26 19.72
N PHE A 618 -9.10 10.15 20.26
CA PHE A 618 -7.85 10.22 19.51
C PHE A 618 -7.16 8.87 19.55
N LEU A 619 -6.56 8.51 18.43
CA LEU A 619 -5.59 7.42 18.36
C LEU A 619 -4.20 8.00 18.68
N VAL A 620 -3.54 7.42 19.65
CA VAL A 620 -2.25 7.86 20.17
C VAL A 620 -1.24 6.73 20.03
N ASN A 621 -0.02 7.03 19.59
CA ASN A 621 1.12 6.16 19.84
C ASN A 621 2.22 6.91 20.58
N LEU A 622 2.90 6.21 21.46
CA LEU A 622 4.06 6.67 22.23
C LEU A 622 5.22 5.70 22.03
N VAL A 623 6.41 6.24 21.80
CA VAL A 623 7.66 5.46 21.70
C VAL A 623 8.68 6.02 22.68
N ASP A 624 9.15 5.22 23.63
CA ASP A 624 10.30 5.57 24.45
C ASP A 624 11.61 5.20 23.74
N ASN A 625 12.39 6.18 23.36
CA ASN A 625 13.63 5.98 22.61
C ASN A 625 14.79 5.49 23.48
N ASP A 626 14.67 5.54 24.81
CA ASP A 626 15.71 5.12 25.74
C ASP A 626 15.50 3.68 26.20
N PHE A 627 15.66 2.73 25.26
CA PHE A 627 15.40 1.31 25.48
C PHE A 627 16.33 0.60 26.48
N PRO A 628 17.56 1.08 26.79
CA PRO A 628 18.40 0.46 27.82
C PRO A 628 17.89 0.67 29.25
N LEU A 629 17.12 1.71 29.49
CA LEU A 629 16.55 2.03 30.79
C LEU A 629 15.11 1.51 30.91
N ASP A 630 14.59 1.48 32.13
CA ASP A 630 13.18 1.21 32.37
C ASP A 630 12.31 2.23 31.62
N SER A 631 11.22 1.75 31.03
CA SER A 631 10.34 2.59 30.23
C SER A 631 9.69 3.69 31.07
N CYS A 632 9.75 4.92 30.55
CA CYS A 632 9.06 6.06 31.16
C CYS A 632 7.59 6.19 30.72
N LEU A 633 7.08 5.35 29.79
CA LEU A 633 5.72 5.50 29.27
C LEU A 633 4.65 5.38 30.35
N TRP A 634 4.85 4.49 31.31
CA TRP A 634 3.91 4.35 32.42
C TRP A 634 3.89 5.57 33.33
N GLN A 635 5.06 6.18 33.58
CA GLN A 635 5.15 7.44 34.32
C GLN A 635 4.50 8.59 33.56
N VAL A 636 4.63 8.63 32.24
CA VAL A 636 3.92 9.61 31.38
C VAL A 636 2.41 9.52 31.58
N ILE A 637 1.85 8.31 31.55
CA ILE A 637 0.40 8.10 31.74
C ILE A 637 -0.02 8.42 33.18
N GLU A 638 0.78 8.05 34.16
CA GLU A 638 0.50 8.36 35.58
C GLU A 638 0.54 9.89 35.85
N ASP A 639 1.54 10.58 35.31
CA ASP A 639 1.61 12.05 35.38
C ASP A 639 0.39 12.71 34.71
N MET A 640 -0.08 12.15 33.58
CA MET A 640 -1.29 12.60 32.91
C MET A 640 -2.52 12.46 33.84
N PHE A 641 -2.70 11.30 34.47
CA PHE A 641 -3.80 11.08 35.38
C PHE A 641 -3.70 11.95 36.64
N THR A 642 -2.49 12.15 37.15
CA THR A 642 -2.26 13.04 38.30
C THR A 642 -2.67 14.48 37.97
N LEU A 643 -2.39 14.94 36.76
CA LEU A 643 -2.79 16.27 36.30
C LEU A 643 -4.32 16.39 36.21
N LEU A 644 -5.01 15.36 35.75
CA LEU A 644 -6.47 15.33 35.63
C LEU A 644 -7.17 15.23 36.99
N ASP A 645 -6.60 14.49 37.93
CA ASP A 645 -7.14 14.35 39.28
C ASP A 645 -6.87 15.57 40.19
N SER A 646 -6.00 16.49 39.72
CA SER A 646 -5.69 17.72 40.49
C SER A 646 -6.84 18.73 40.36
N PRO A 647 -7.34 19.32 41.44
CA PRO A 647 -8.36 20.35 41.36
C PRO A 647 -7.83 21.54 40.54
N PRO A 648 -8.70 22.22 39.76
CA PRO A 648 -8.29 23.39 38.98
C PRO A 648 -7.70 24.44 39.94
N GLU A 649 -6.48 24.91 39.64
CA GLU A 649 -5.88 26.03 40.38
C GLU A 649 -6.85 27.21 40.36
N THR A 650 -7.42 27.53 41.50
CA THR A 650 -8.18 28.78 41.69
C THR A 650 -7.21 29.92 41.37
N GLN A 651 -7.38 30.58 40.23
CA GLN A 651 -6.75 31.85 39.98
C GLN A 651 -7.24 32.81 41.09
N GLU A 652 -6.40 33.05 42.06
CA GLU A 652 -6.60 34.18 42.99
C GLU A 652 -6.61 35.45 42.13
N GLU A 653 -7.82 35.99 41.89
CA GLU A 653 -7.97 37.33 41.40
C GLU A 653 -7.25 38.25 42.38
N GLY A 654 -6.05 38.68 42.01
CA GLY A 654 -5.32 39.73 42.71
C GLY A 654 -6.16 40.97 42.73
N SER A 655 -6.74 41.27 43.90
CA SER A 655 -7.40 42.54 44.16
C SER A 655 -6.40 43.68 43.94
N PRO A 656 -6.73 44.70 43.16
CA PRO A 656 -5.89 45.87 43.02
C PRO A 656 -5.98 46.69 44.32
N SER A 657 -4.85 46.84 44.99
CA SER A 657 -4.64 47.88 46.01
C SER A 657 -4.09 49.16 45.40
#